data_a054c10bd13287cec615460195e0a8f4
#
_entry.id   a054c10bd13287cec615460195e0a8f4
#
_cell.length_a   1.000
_cell.length_b   1.000
_cell.length_c   1.000
_cell.angle_alpha   90.00
_cell.angle_beta   90.00
_cell.angle_gamma   90.00
#
_symmetry.space_group_name_H-M   'P 1'
#
loop_
_entity.id
_entity.type
_entity.pdbx_description
1 polymer ?
#
loop_
_entity_poly.entity_id
_entity_poly.type
_entity_poly.pdbx_seq_one_letter_code
_entity_poly.pdbx_strand_id
1 'polypeptide(L)'
;MKSSRRNFLLTAVTAPLAARLDPWGKGRFEAVAAVLPAGQMQFENPHLIRYDAKCFTINGQDTLVMSAAFHYPRCPKALWRDRLQKFKVAGFNTIETYVFWNYHEPQEGKVDLAEFEAFVKLVHAMGFMMIVRPGPYVCAEWERGGFPSWVAAKRFPLRTPDPESLRTSQHWYAEVLPIIMQNQVTLGGPIIMVQVENEYDFSVPMPDAAKREYIRALAQMVWNAGINVPVITCWTKQARENSDPDMARIMDTCNFYPRWKIAAELTPALEKLRREEPASPVAITELQGGWFSEFGGVLSVNQDGVDAAQINLLTKTALELGVTSFSYYMGFGGTNFDWAAKKLTTTYDYAAPIREPGGLWDKYYAVRGIGQSLRVLGSVLTRAVAQPGIQCTNANVSVSERTNGSSAVLFVRENANAPQRYKMTFTDSYSPSKRFIFAPRQGELELAPREMKMLPVQIPISGGRLCYSTGELLAHGVNLDRDFLILYDVPGRVLEMGLATVNEPKLEGETFYRYWDPEYETSVLGVQVGSTEKMLMYNEHLQLFVVPRDKALHTFLWEFPPQTVPGSEERKTVVAPVLTDAYALVGSGTLKSHAWVDLEFLPGQHDVAVMLPPLPAKCRLDGLQTDFQYDRPWHMARVHVTTPPLPFEPINLSEGDACVEKFDPGAGEWLTGPLHALEDLGPVPYGYVKYRTPFTFNGEPKMFISTRADDAKKVFVNGKFVAEASNKEKLIDFPLAKYARPGANLVEISYELFGAPNFGENLGELKGLESAGIGADFPSAKGLESWQIQRHAALMRGREVNPEAGAWTPASFLGGGESHPPVPAFTWCRAKFGMPRLLEEWTAPWKLTFDADCDALIFLNGKFVGRYIAIGPQRDFYLPEPYLPPGDNTLTFLLAYTDQPHHLRKLQVAPYAEFSVRRTRVEFEW
;
A
#
# COMPACT_ATOMS: atom_id res chain seq x y z
N MET A 1 -37.91 50.68 -11.30
CA MET A 1 -39.19 50.19 -11.84
C MET A 1 -39.04 48.73 -12.30
N LYS A 2 -39.85 47.86 -11.65
CA LYS A 2 -40.30 46.50 -12.11
C LYS A 2 -39.21 45.57 -12.68
N SER A 3 -38.65 44.58 -11.91
CA SER A 3 -39.27 43.30 -11.53
C SER A 3 -39.81 42.47 -12.73
N SER A 4 -39.14 41.40 -13.09
CA SER A 4 -39.84 40.19 -13.55
C SER A 4 -39.05 38.94 -13.19
N ARG A 5 -39.65 38.13 -12.28
CA ARG A 5 -39.31 36.78 -12.01
C ARG A 5 -39.62 35.93 -13.26
N ARG A 6 -38.68 35.14 -13.70
CA ARG A 6 -38.94 34.00 -14.60
C ARG A 6 -38.64 32.70 -13.89
N ASN A 7 -39.69 31.97 -13.59
CA ASN A 7 -39.65 30.57 -13.24
C ASN A 7 -39.09 29.76 -14.42
N PHE A 8 -37.99 29.04 -14.22
CA PHE A 8 -37.58 27.98 -15.13
C PHE A 8 -38.05 26.64 -14.56
N LEU A 9 -39.07 26.10 -15.21
CA LEU A 9 -39.40 24.68 -15.09
C LEU A 9 -38.24 23.90 -15.68
N LEU A 10 -37.53 23.09 -14.84
CA LEU A 10 -36.63 22.08 -15.30
C LEU A 10 -37.44 20.89 -15.83
N THR A 11 -37.50 20.76 -17.11
CA THR A 11 -37.85 19.50 -17.77
C THR A 11 -36.67 18.55 -17.63
N ALA A 12 -36.85 17.47 -16.89
CA ALA A 12 -35.87 16.40 -16.78
C ALA A 12 -35.70 15.73 -18.16
N VAL A 13 -34.56 16.00 -18.79
CA VAL A 13 -34.09 15.20 -19.93
C VAL A 13 -33.30 14.02 -19.32
N THR A 14 -33.93 12.87 -19.27
CA THR A 14 -33.28 11.59 -18.99
C THR A 14 -32.42 11.19 -20.20
N ALA A 15 -31.15 11.52 -20.16
CA ALA A 15 -30.17 10.85 -21.02
C ALA A 15 -29.78 9.51 -20.35
N PRO A 16 -29.69 8.40 -21.07
CA PRO A 16 -29.23 7.15 -20.48
C PRO A 16 -27.74 7.26 -20.20
N LEU A 17 -27.39 7.40 -18.91
CA LEU A 17 -26.00 7.20 -18.47
C LEU A 17 -25.64 5.75 -18.79
N ALA A 18 -24.62 5.58 -19.64
CA ALA A 18 -23.97 4.30 -19.85
C ALA A 18 -23.56 3.72 -18.47
N ALA A 19 -24.15 2.61 -18.11
CA ALA A 19 -23.85 1.88 -16.90
C ALA A 19 -22.39 1.44 -16.95
N ARG A 20 -21.51 2.24 -16.32
CA ARG A 20 -20.17 1.78 -15.97
C ARG A 20 -20.33 0.85 -14.77
N LEU A 21 -19.75 -0.32 -14.89
CA LEU A 21 -19.76 -1.41 -13.93
C LEU A 21 -19.40 -0.90 -12.53
N ASP A 22 -20.37 -0.93 -11.63
CA ASP A 22 -20.15 -0.79 -10.21
C ASP A 22 -19.71 -2.16 -9.68
N PRO A 23 -18.45 -2.32 -9.20
CA PRO A 23 -17.97 -3.59 -8.68
C PRO A 23 -18.69 -4.04 -7.41
N TRP A 24 -19.53 -3.20 -6.82
CA TRP A 24 -20.17 -3.43 -5.52
C TRP A 24 -21.66 -3.77 -5.58
N GLY A 25 -22.19 -4.23 -6.72
CA GLY A 25 -23.51 -4.80 -6.85
C GLY A 25 -24.68 -3.82 -6.67
N LYS A 26 -25.50 -3.67 -7.69
CA LYS A 26 -26.71 -2.85 -7.67
C LYS A 26 -27.82 -3.50 -6.83
N GLY A 27 -27.77 -3.33 -5.52
CA GLY A 27 -28.98 -3.40 -4.71
C GLY A 27 -29.77 -2.10 -4.92
N ARG A 28 -30.96 -2.13 -5.52
CA ARG A 28 -31.89 -1.01 -5.48
C ARG A 28 -32.36 -0.83 -4.05
N PHE A 29 -31.74 0.07 -3.31
CA PHE A 29 -32.35 0.63 -2.13
C PHE A 29 -32.99 1.97 -2.53
N GLU A 30 -34.28 2.13 -2.35
CA GLU A 30 -34.93 3.44 -2.38
C GLU A 30 -34.27 4.27 -1.27
N ALA A 31 -33.56 5.31 -1.66
CA ALA A 31 -32.98 6.25 -0.73
C ALA A 31 -34.13 6.97 -0.02
N VAL A 32 -34.47 6.53 1.18
CA VAL A 32 -35.25 7.35 2.10
C VAL A 32 -34.33 8.55 2.42
N ALA A 33 -34.69 9.71 1.90
CA ALA A 33 -34.01 10.95 2.24
C ALA A 33 -34.11 11.13 3.76
N ALA A 34 -33.04 10.80 4.49
CA ALA A 34 -32.98 11.06 5.91
C ALA A 34 -32.99 12.59 6.09
N VAL A 35 -33.98 13.10 6.81
CA VAL A 35 -33.99 14.49 7.26
C VAL A 35 -32.84 14.63 8.24
N LEU A 36 -31.81 15.37 7.85
CA LEU A 36 -30.63 15.63 8.66
C LEU A 36 -31.04 16.44 9.93
N PRO A 37 -30.59 16.04 11.13
CA PRO A 37 -30.78 16.85 12.33
C PRO A 37 -30.14 18.23 12.19
N ALA A 38 -30.73 19.24 12.82
CA ALA A 38 -30.20 20.59 12.83
C ALA A 38 -28.78 20.61 13.43
N GLY A 39 -27.78 21.02 12.63
CA GLY A 39 -26.36 21.09 13.02
C GLY A 39 -25.42 20.18 12.23
N GLN A 40 -25.90 19.40 11.27
CA GLN A 40 -25.07 18.54 10.42
C GLN A 40 -24.47 19.29 9.23
N MET A 41 -23.31 18.79 8.78
CA MET A 41 -22.57 19.35 7.67
C MET A 41 -23.44 19.47 6.40
N GLN A 42 -23.44 20.64 5.80
CA GLN A 42 -24.09 20.86 4.50
C GLN A 42 -23.09 20.51 3.38
N PHE A 43 -23.42 19.49 2.61
CA PHE A 43 -22.68 19.16 1.40
C PHE A 43 -23.20 19.99 0.24
N GLU A 44 -22.32 20.59 -0.55
CA GLU A 44 -22.71 21.39 -1.71
C GLU A 44 -23.37 20.53 -2.81
N ASN A 45 -22.90 19.30 -2.95
CA ASN A 45 -23.38 18.34 -3.96
C ASN A 45 -23.76 16.98 -3.32
N PRO A 46 -24.80 16.93 -2.47
CA PRO A 46 -25.10 15.75 -1.65
C PRO A 46 -25.57 14.53 -2.45
N HIS A 47 -25.96 14.69 -3.71
CA HIS A 47 -26.28 13.59 -4.60
C HIS A 47 -25.03 12.95 -5.25
N LEU A 48 -23.90 13.67 -5.30
CA LEU A 48 -22.63 13.16 -5.81
C LEU A 48 -21.75 12.64 -4.67
N ILE A 49 -21.70 13.38 -3.56
CA ILE A 49 -20.96 12.93 -2.37
C ILE A 49 -21.55 13.53 -1.10
N ARG A 50 -21.76 12.67 -0.13
CA ARG A 50 -22.08 13.00 1.27
C ARG A 50 -21.70 11.83 2.17
N TYR A 51 -21.77 12.05 3.46
CA TYR A 51 -21.74 10.97 4.46
C TYR A 51 -22.74 11.22 5.58
N ASP A 52 -23.02 10.20 6.34
CA ASP A 52 -23.75 10.23 7.59
C ASP A 52 -23.03 9.35 8.64
N ALA A 53 -23.62 9.17 9.81
CA ALA A 53 -23.06 8.34 10.87
C ALA A 53 -22.78 6.87 10.49
N LYS A 54 -23.19 6.42 9.30
CA LYS A 54 -23.06 5.04 8.85
C LYS A 54 -22.02 4.85 7.76
N CYS A 55 -22.12 5.60 6.68
CA CYS A 55 -21.28 5.41 5.51
C CYS A 55 -21.20 6.67 4.63
N PHE A 56 -20.33 6.60 3.64
CA PHE A 56 -20.36 7.52 2.51
C PHE A 56 -21.47 7.13 1.53
N THR A 57 -22.12 8.14 0.95
CA THR A 57 -22.99 7.97 -0.23
C THR A 57 -22.32 8.68 -1.40
N ILE A 58 -21.93 7.91 -2.43
CA ILE A 58 -21.21 8.41 -3.60
C ILE A 58 -22.03 8.09 -4.84
N ASN A 59 -22.29 9.12 -5.68
CA ASN A 59 -23.18 9.02 -6.83
C ASN A 59 -24.55 8.40 -6.49
N GLY A 60 -25.09 8.79 -5.33
CA GLY A 60 -26.37 8.30 -4.83
C GLY A 60 -26.36 6.87 -4.26
N GLN A 61 -25.21 6.22 -4.14
CA GLN A 61 -25.09 4.85 -3.64
C GLN A 61 -24.32 4.83 -2.30
N ASP A 62 -24.87 4.09 -1.33
CA ASP A 62 -24.18 3.82 -0.07
C ASP A 62 -22.96 2.94 -0.35
N THR A 63 -21.80 3.42 0.06
CA THR A 63 -20.53 2.86 -0.38
C THR A 63 -19.66 2.48 0.81
N LEU A 64 -19.22 1.22 0.85
CA LEU A 64 -18.11 0.80 1.68
C LEU A 64 -16.81 1.14 0.95
N VAL A 65 -16.00 2.01 1.52
CA VAL A 65 -14.72 2.42 0.94
C VAL A 65 -13.63 1.45 1.37
N MET A 66 -13.19 0.61 0.43
CA MET A 66 -12.04 -0.27 0.59
C MET A 66 -10.88 0.31 -0.21
N SER A 67 -9.97 0.96 0.49
CA SER A 67 -8.84 1.69 -0.07
C SER A 67 -7.50 1.04 0.27
N ALA A 68 -6.49 1.40 -0.50
CA ALA A 68 -5.10 1.08 -0.20
C ALA A 68 -4.17 2.23 -0.60
N ALA A 69 -3.17 2.49 0.25
CA ALA A 69 -2.15 3.47 -0.02
C ALA A 69 -1.17 2.93 -1.09
N PHE A 70 -0.99 3.74 -2.13
CA PHE A 70 -0.04 3.55 -3.21
C PHE A 70 0.71 4.87 -3.44
N HIS A 71 1.98 4.91 -3.06
CA HIS A 71 2.84 6.07 -3.26
C HIS A 71 3.49 6.01 -4.64
N TYR A 72 2.94 6.75 -5.61
CA TYR A 72 3.39 6.71 -7.01
C TYR A 72 4.89 7.01 -7.19
N PRO A 73 5.59 7.85 -6.39
CA PRO A 73 7.02 8.07 -6.55
C PRO A 73 7.88 6.87 -6.12
N ARG A 74 7.32 5.93 -5.35
CA ARG A 74 7.98 4.68 -4.95
C ARG A 74 7.87 3.56 -5.98
N CYS A 75 7.29 3.84 -7.15
CA CYS A 75 7.09 2.89 -8.23
C CYS A 75 7.36 3.55 -9.58
N PRO A 76 8.22 2.99 -10.42
CA PRO A 76 8.40 3.50 -11.78
C PRO A 76 7.07 3.61 -12.52
N LYS A 77 6.84 4.73 -13.19
CA LYS A 77 5.57 5.06 -13.87
C LYS A 77 5.06 3.96 -14.80
N ALA A 78 5.94 3.27 -15.51
CA ALA A 78 5.58 2.19 -16.40
C ALA A 78 4.92 0.99 -15.71
N LEU A 79 5.12 0.83 -14.38
CA LEU A 79 4.61 -0.28 -13.58
C LEU A 79 3.31 0.06 -12.83
N TRP A 80 2.86 1.31 -12.81
CA TRP A 80 1.67 1.72 -12.07
C TRP A 80 0.42 0.92 -12.47
N ARG A 81 0.21 0.74 -13.78
CA ARG A 81 -0.97 0.02 -14.30
C ARG A 81 -1.04 -1.43 -13.81
N ASP A 82 0.08 -2.12 -13.78
CA ASP A 82 0.16 -3.50 -13.27
C ASP A 82 -0.24 -3.56 -11.78
N ARG A 83 0.31 -2.68 -10.96
CA ARG A 83 0.01 -2.63 -9.52
C ARG A 83 -1.46 -2.28 -9.27
N LEU A 84 -1.99 -1.30 -9.99
CA LEU A 84 -3.40 -0.92 -9.90
C LEU A 84 -4.33 -2.05 -10.38
N GLN A 85 -3.96 -2.81 -11.42
CA GLN A 85 -4.75 -3.96 -11.87
C GLN A 85 -4.86 -5.04 -10.76
N LYS A 86 -3.77 -5.28 -10.03
CA LYS A 86 -3.76 -6.21 -8.90
C LYS A 86 -4.69 -5.74 -7.77
N PHE A 87 -4.73 -4.45 -7.46
CA PHE A 87 -5.73 -3.89 -6.54
C PHE A 87 -7.16 -4.10 -7.02
N LYS A 88 -7.43 -3.87 -8.30
CA LYS A 88 -8.77 -4.05 -8.88
C LYS A 88 -9.25 -5.49 -8.74
N VAL A 89 -8.40 -6.46 -9.08
CA VAL A 89 -8.69 -7.89 -8.93
C VAL A 89 -8.90 -8.28 -7.47
N ALA A 90 -8.20 -7.64 -6.55
CA ALA A 90 -8.38 -7.85 -5.11
C ALA A 90 -9.68 -7.24 -4.54
N GLY A 91 -10.43 -6.48 -5.32
CA GLY A 91 -11.73 -5.92 -4.90
C GLY A 91 -11.67 -4.52 -4.32
N PHE A 92 -10.53 -3.83 -4.38
CA PHE A 92 -10.45 -2.43 -3.99
C PHE A 92 -11.27 -1.54 -4.93
N ASN A 93 -11.92 -0.54 -4.36
CA ASN A 93 -12.65 0.48 -5.11
C ASN A 93 -11.99 1.86 -5.03
N THR A 94 -11.02 2.05 -4.16
CA THR A 94 -10.39 3.34 -3.88
C THR A 94 -8.87 3.17 -3.79
N ILE A 95 -8.13 4.16 -4.27
CA ILE A 95 -6.68 4.28 -4.10
C ILE A 95 -6.39 5.53 -3.27
N GLU A 96 -5.51 5.41 -2.30
CA GLU A 96 -5.02 6.52 -1.51
C GLU A 96 -3.58 6.87 -1.91
N THR A 97 -3.25 8.17 -1.96
CA THR A 97 -1.87 8.60 -2.16
C THR A 97 -1.57 9.91 -1.45
N TYR A 98 -0.33 10.05 -0.99
CA TYR A 98 0.24 11.33 -0.62
C TYR A 98 0.76 12.08 -1.85
N VAL A 99 0.83 13.41 -1.75
CA VAL A 99 1.55 14.25 -2.71
C VAL A 99 2.75 14.84 -1.99
N PHE A 100 3.92 14.38 -2.35
CA PHE A 100 5.17 14.68 -1.65
C PHE A 100 5.74 16.01 -2.13
N TRP A 101 5.66 17.04 -1.31
CA TRP A 101 6.07 18.39 -1.69
C TRP A 101 7.53 18.47 -2.15
N ASN A 102 8.47 17.89 -1.38
CA ASN A 102 9.89 17.90 -1.73
C ASN A 102 10.24 17.12 -3.02
N TYR A 103 9.37 16.17 -3.42
CA TYR A 103 9.52 15.44 -4.68
C TYR A 103 9.15 16.33 -5.87
N HIS A 104 8.08 17.10 -5.72
CA HIS A 104 7.53 17.96 -6.78
C HIS A 104 8.17 19.35 -6.82
N GLU A 105 8.70 19.84 -5.70
CA GLU A 105 9.38 21.13 -5.58
C GLU A 105 10.69 20.99 -4.77
N PRO A 106 11.69 20.23 -5.28
CA PRO A 106 12.97 20.06 -4.60
C PRO A 106 13.75 21.37 -4.47
N GLN A 107 13.48 22.35 -5.34
CA GLN A 107 14.04 23.70 -5.32
C GLN A 107 12.89 24.70 -5.37
N GLU A 108 12.94 25.76 -4.52
CA GLU A 108 11.91 26.78 -4.43
C GLU A 108 11.55 27.38 -5.79
N GLY A 109 10.27 27.36 -6.13
CA GLY A 109 9.73 27.88 -7.40
C GLY A 109 9.92 26.97 -8.62
N LYS A 110 10.49 25.77 -8.46
CA LYS A 110 10.60 24.78 -9.54
C LYS A 110 9.68 23.60 -9.27
N VAL A 111 8.40 23.79 -9.58
CA VAL A 111 7.34 22.81 -9.34
C VAL A 111 7.11 21.96 -10.59
N ASP A 112 7.07 20.64 -10.42
CA ASP A 112 6.65 19.67 -11.44
C ASP A 112 5.64 18.67 -10.86
N LEU A 113 4.38 18.82 -11.22
CA LEU A 113 3.27 17.97 -10.80
C LEU A 113 2.77 17.03 -11.91
N ALA A 114 3.50 16.91 -13.03
CA ALA A 114 3.05 16.11 -14.17
C ALA A 114 2.88 14.62 -13.86
N GLU A 115 3.70 14.06 -12.98
CA GLU A 115 3.53 12.66 -12.53
C GLU A 115 2.30 12.48 -11.63
N PHE A 116 2.04 13.41 -10.72
CA PHE A 116 0.83 13.37 -9.89
C PHE A 116 -0.43 13.43 -10.76
N GLU A 117 -0.49 14.37 -11.69
CA GLU A 117 -1.63 14.48 -12.62
C GLU A 117 -1.81 13.22 -13.47
N ALA A 118 -0.72 12.64 -13.98
CA ALA A 118 -0.75 11.41 -14.74
C ALA A 118 -1.25 10.22 -13.90
N PHE A 119 -0.88 10.15 -12.61
CA PHE A 119 -1.34 9.11 -11.70
C PHE A 119 -2.85 9.24 -11.43
N VAL A 120 -3.35 10.44 -11.13
CA VAL A 120 -4.79 10.71 -10.94
C VAL A 120 -5.58 10.28 -12.17
N LYS A 121 -5.13 10.65 -13.38
CA LYS A 121 -5.78 10.25 -14.65
C LYS A 121 -5.79 8.74 -14.84
N LEU A 122 -4.71 8.05 -14.48
CA LEU A 122 -4.64 6.58 -14.60
C LEU A 122 -5.58 5.90 -13.60
N VAL A 123 -5.61 6.34 -12.34
CA VAL A 123 -6.53 5.83 -11.31
C VAL A 123 -7.97 5.97 -11.76
N HIS A 124 -8.34 7.15 -12.29
CA HIS A 124 -9.67 7.40 -12.85
C HIS A 124 -9.98 6.48 -14.04
N ALA A 125 -9.08 6.38 -15.01
CA ALA A 125 -9.26 5.56 -16.19
C ALA A 125 -9.43 4.06 -15.88
N MET A 126 -8.88 3.61 -14.77
CA MET A 126 -9.05 2.24 -14.26
C MET A 126 -10.32 2.05 -13.42
N GLY A 127 -11.11 3.11 -13.21
CA GLY A 127 -12.41 3.06 -12.52
C GLY A 127 -12.30 3.01 -10.99
N PHE A 128 -11.23 3.53 -10.41
CA PHE A 128 -11.10 3.72 -8.98
C PHE A 128 -11.56 5.11 -8.54
N MET A 129 -12.04 5.19 -7.31
CA MET A 129 -12.11 6.42 -6.53
C MET A 129 -10.73 6.74 -5.94
N MET A 130 -10.55 7.94 -5.38
CA MET A 130 -9.27 8.35 -4.86
C MET A 130 -9.39 9.19 -3.59
N ILE A 131 -8.50 8.93 -2.63
CA ILE A 131 -8.24 9.76 -1.46
C ILE A 131 -6.88 10.42 -1.69
N VAL A 132 -6.83 11.75 -1.62
CA VAL A 132 -5.59 12.51 -1.83
C VAL A 132 -5.17 13.21 -0.55
N ARG A 133 -3.89 13.09 -0.21
CA ARG A 133 -3.29 13.68 0.99
C ARG A 133 -2.16 14.65 0.55
N PRO A 134 -2.49 15.94 0.26
CA PRO A 134 -1.52 16.90 -0.27
C PRO A 134 -0.53 17.45 0.77
N GLY A 135 -0.64 17.05 2.01
CA GLY A 135 0.18 17.55 3.10
C GLY A 135 -0.35 18.85 3.72
N PRO A 136 0.53 19.82 4.03
CA PRO A 136 1.94 19.97 3.66
C PRO A 136 2.88 18.95 4.29
N TYR A 137 2.56 18.40 5.45
CA TYR A 137 3.26 17.31 6.11
C TYR A 137 2.59 15.97 5.80
N VAL A 138 3.37 14.98 5.38
CA VAL A 138 2.85 13.66 4.99
C VAL A 138 3.44 12.50 5.82
N CYS A 139 4.46 12.70 6.62
CA CYS A 139 5.21 11.66 7.33
C CYS A 139 5.76 10.57 6.39
N ALA A 140 4.99 9.55 6.15
CA ALA A 140 5.13 8.50 5.12
C ALA A 140 6.50 7.81 5.06
N GLU A 141 7.27 7.80 6.14
CA GLU A 141 8.67 7.34 6.17
C GLU A 141 9.50 7.94 5.00
N TRP A 142 9.10 9.14 4.59
CA TRP A 142 9.67 9.92 3.52
C TRP A 142 10.53 11.05 4.07
N GLU A 143 11.61 11.37 3.39
CA GLU A 143 12.55 12.39 3.84
C GLU A 143 11.83 13.69 4.26
N ARG A 144 12.16 14.22 5.45
CA ARG A 144 11.57 15.43 6.04
C ARG A 144 10.04 15.44 6.16
N GLY A 145 9.41 14.24 6.14
CA GLY A 145 7.95 14.16 6.13
C GLY A 145 7.30 14.88 4.95
N GLY A 146 8.01 15.00 3.82
CA GLY A 146 7.56 15.65 2.60
C GLY A 146 7.99 17.12 2.46
N PHE A 147 8.48 17.79 3.51
CA PHE A 147 8.95 19.17 3.39
C PHE A 147 10.22 19.29 2.57
N PRO A 148 10.33 20.24 1.64
CA PRO A 148 11.57 20.54 0.94
C PRO A 148 12.70 21.02 1.86
N SER A 149 13.94 20.73 1.51
CA SER A 149 15.11 21.21 2.26
C SER A 149 15.21 22.75 2.34
N TRP A 150 14.78 23.45 1.29
CA TRP A 150 14.74 24.91 1.26
C TRP A 150 13.70 25.48 2.25
N VAL A 151 12.63 24.74 2.60
CA VAL A 151 11.68 25.12 3.67
C VAL A 151 12.37 25.04 5.03
N ALA A 152 13.15 23.97 5.31
CA ALA A 152 13.93 23.86 6.53
C ALA A 152 15.00 24.98 6.65
N ALA A 153 15.61 25.38 5.54
CA ALA A 153 16.55 26.51 5.49
C ALA A 153 15.97 27.83 5.97
N LYS A 154 14.66 28.03 5.89
CA LYS A 154 13.99 29.27 6.36
C LYS A 154 13.86 29.35 7.89
N ARG A 155 14.05 28.25 8.63
CA ARG A 155 14.17 28.15 10.09
C ARG A 155 12.95 28.64 10.89
N PHE A 156 11.76 28.69 10.29
CA PHE A 156 10.54 28.94 11.03
C PHE A 156 9.95 27.64 11.63
N PRO A 157 9.10 27.72 12.65
CA PRO A 157 8.48 26.51 13.23
C PRO A 157 7.53 25.84 12.21
N LEU A 158 7.85 24.59 11.83
CA LEU A 158 7.02 23.80 10.92
C LEU A 158 5.74 23.31 11.60
N ARG A 159 4.68 23.09 10.84
CA ARG A 159 3.40 22.54 11.31
C ARG A 159 2.75 23.39 12.43
N THR A 160 2.85 24.73 12.32
CA THR A 160 2.35 25.67 13.32
C THR A 160 1.55 26.80 12.65
N PRO A 161 0.73 27.57 13.40
CA PRO A 161 0.06 28.75 12.88
C PRO A 161 0.99 29.96 12.67
N ASP A 162 2.30 29.74 12.73
CA ASP A 162 3.28 30.79 12.42
C ASP A 162 3.01 31.36 11.01
N PRO A 163 3.03 32.70 10.84
CA PRO A 163 2.70 33.32 9.55
C PRO A 163 3.57 32.85 8.37
N GLU A 164 4.87 32.56 8.60
CA GLU A 164 5.75 32.04 7.56
C GLU A 164 5.43 30.59 7.20
N SER A 165 5.11 29.77 8.23
CA SER A 165 4.66 28.38 8.05
C SER A 165 3.38 28.33 7.22
N LEU A 166 2.40 29.18 7.52
CA LEU A 166 1.14 29.23 6.79
C LEU A 166 1.34 29.77 5.37
N ARG A 167 2.15 30.83 5.18
CA ARG A 167 2.43 31.37 3.84
C ARG A 167 3.13 30.35 2.95
N THR A 168 4.08 29.60 3.52
CA THR A 168 4.82 28.57 2.80
C THR A 168 3.90 27.39 2.46
N SER A 169 3.00 27.01 3.36
CA SER A 169 1.97 25.99 3.08
C SER A 169 0.99 26.47 2.00
N GLN A 170 0.61 27.75 2.01
CA GLN A 170 -0.24 28.34 0.98
C GLN A 170 0.43 28.35 -0.39
N HIS A 171 1.75 28.60 -0.46
CA HIS A 171 2.53 28.47 -1.70
C HIS A 171 2.39 27.06 -2.29
N TRP A 172 2.62 26.03 -1.50
CA TRP A 172 2.45 24.64 -1.95
C TRP A 172 1.01 24.33 -2.38
N TYR A 173 0.04 24.76 -1.60
CA TYR A 173 -1.37 24.52 -1.91
C TYR A 173 -1.83 25.25 -3.18
N ALA A 174 -1.28 26.41 -3.49
CA ALA A 174 -1.57 27.12 -4.72
C ALA A 174 -1.18 26.33 -5.98
N GLU A 175 -0.18 25.47 -5.87
CA GLU A 175 0.28 24.60 -6.97
C GLU A 175 -0.50 23.27 -7.05
N VAL A 176 -0.73 22.58 -5.93
CA VAL A 176 -1.30 21.24 -5.94
C VAL A 176 -2.83 21.21 -5.96
N LEU A 177 -3.49 22.13 -5.26
CA LEU A 177 -4.96 22.13 -5.13
C LEU A 177 -5.72 22.34 -6.44
N PRO A 178 -5.25 23.11 -7.44
CA PRO A 178 -5.92 23.19 -8.74
C PRO A 178 -6.09 21.84 -9.45
N ILE A 179 -5.09 20.95 -9.36
CA ILE A 179 -5.18 19.59 -9.92
C ILE A 179 -6.23 18.78 -9.17
N ILE A 180 -6.24 18.86 -7.83
CA ILE A 180 -7.21 18.16 -6.99
C ILE A 180 -8.62 18.64 -7.27
N MET A 181 -8.82 19.95 -7.32
CA MET A 181 -10.12 20.58 -7.58
C MET A 181 -10.70 20.12 -8.94
N GLN A 182 -9.89 20.12 -10.00
CA GLN A 182 -10.33 19.72 -11.33
C GLN A 182 -10.70 18.23 -11.43
N ASN A 183 -10.18 17.40 -10.51
CA ASN A 183 -10.36 15.95 -10.50
C ASN A 183 -11.25 15.44 -9.35
N GLN A 184 -11.98 16.31 -8.66
CA GLN A 184 -12.92 15.88 -7.62
C GLN A 184 -14.20 15.26 -8.21
N VAL A 185 -14.83 14.35 -7.46
CA VAL A 185 -15.99 13.59 -7.92
C VAL A 185 -17.17 14.48 -8.32
N THR A 186 -17.30 15.63 -7.73
CA THR A 186 -18.32 16.64 -8.04
C THR A 186 -18.14 17.29 -9.42
N LEU A 187 -16.96 17.13 -10.02
CA LEU A 187 -16.66 17.53 -11.40
C LEU A 187 -16.42 16.33 -12.32
N GLY A 188 -16.79 15.11 -11.87
CA GLY A 188 -16.65 13.88 -12.64
C GLY A 188 -15.30 13.20 -12.55
N GLY A 189 -14.40 13.63 -11.68
CA GLY A 189 -13.11 13.01 -11.41
C GLY A 189 -13.19 11.88 -10.36
N PRO A 190 -12.05 11.28 -10.00
CA PRO A 190 -12.00 10.16 -9.04
C PRO A 190 -11.94 10.59 -7.58
N ILE A 191 -11.58 11.85 -7.27
CA ILE A 191 -11.24 12.26 -5.89
C ILE A 191 -12.51 12.45 -5.07
N ILE A 192 -12.62 11.66 -3.99
CA ILE A 192 -13.77 11.64 -3.08
C ILE A 192 -13.48 12.27 -1.71
N MET A 193 -12.22 12.37 -1.31
CA MET A 193 -11.80 12.96 -0.04
C MET A 193 -10.42 13.63 -0.18
N VAL A 194 -10.20 14.68 0.59
CA VAL A 194 -8.90 15.35 0.71
C VAL A 194 -8.49 15.40 2.17
N GLN A 195 -7.34 14.83 2.51
CA GLN A 195 -6.81 14.91 3.87
C GLN A 195 -5.80 16.05 3.99
N VAL A 196 -6.00 16.92 4.98
CA VAL A 196 -5.00 17.91 5.39
C VAL A 196 -4.20 17.41 6.56
N GLU A 197 -2.88 17.66 6.56
CA GLU A 197 -1.97 17.23 7.63
C GLU A 197 -1.88 15.70 7.80
N ASN A 198 -1.10 15.25 8.75
CA ASN A 198 -1.01 13.83 9.10
C ASN A 198 -0.67 13.65 10.59
N GLU A 199 -1.49 12.85 11.30
CA GLU A 199 -1.27 12.44 12.70
C GLU A 199 -0.86 13.61 13.61
N TYR A 200 -1.60 14.71 13.53
CA TYR A 200 -1.19 15.99 14.08
C TYR A 200 -1.04 16.00 15.60
N ASP A 201 -1.84 15.18 16.31
CA ASP A 201 -1.75 15.10 17.77
C ASP A 201 -0.49 14.41 18.29
N PHE A 202 0.13 13.53 17.48
CA PHE A 202 1.25 12.72 17.97
C PHE A 202 2.57 13.47 18.14
N SER A 203 2.83 14.50 17.34
CA SER A 203 4.20 15.00 17.21
C SER A 203 4.38 16.50 17.32
N VAL A 204 3.32 17.24 17.65
CA VAL A 204 3.39 18.70 17.73
C VAL A 204 3.05 19.18 19.15
N PRO A 205 4.05 19.59 19.95
CA PRO A 205 3.86 20.02 21.33
C PRO A 205 3.37 21.47 21.39
N MET A 206 2.09 21.69 21.02
CA MET A 206 1.45 23.00 21.07
C MET A 206 0.12 22.94 21.83
N PRO A 207 -0.36 24.10 22.37
CA PRO A 207 -1.70 24.21 22.93
C PRO A 207 -2.78 23.87 21.89
N ASP A 208 -3.87 23.25 22.32
CA ASP A 208 -4.98 22.85 21.43
C ASP A 208 -5.57 24.01 20.61
N ALA A 209 -5.60 25.22 21.16
CA ALA A 209 -6.06 26.41 20.43
C ALA A 209 -5.18 26.73 19.21
N ALA A 210 -3.86 26.68 19.37
CA ALA A 210 -2.93 26.91 18.26
C ALA A 210 -3.00 25.76 17.23
N LYS A 211 -3.18 24.51 17.67
CA LYS A 211 -3.42 23.37 16.79
C LYS A 211 -4.69 23.57 15.95
N ARG A 212 -5.80 24.02 16.56
CA ARG A 212 -7.04 24.34 15.83
C ARG A 212 -6.84 25.43 14.81
N GLU A 213 -6.14 26.51 15.17
CA GLU A 213 -5.86 27.62 14.26
C GLU A 213 -5.13 27.12 13.00
N TYR A 214 -4.10 26.31 13.17
CA TYR A 214 -3.35 25.75 12.05
C TYR A 214 -4.19 24.84 11.15
N ILE A 215 -4.91 23.86 11.72
CA ILE A 215 -5.76 22.94 10.95
C ILE A 215 -6.88 23.70 10.23
N ARG A 216 -7.51 24.69 10.91
CA ARG A 216 -8.53 25.57 10.30
C ARG A 216 -7.95 26.31 9.11
N ALA A 217 -6.76 26.90 9.25
CA ALA A 217 -6.11 27.65 8.17
C ALA A 217 -5.86 26.77 6.94
N LEU A 218 -5.36 25.53 7.13
CA LEU A 218 -5.16 24.57 6.04
C LEU A 218 -6.49 24.19 5.37
N ALA A 219 -7.52 23.88 6.15
CA ALA A 219 -8.83 23.52 5.61
C ALA A 219 -9.47 24.68 4.83
N GLN A 220 -9.34 25.92 5.32
CA GLN A 220 -9.80 27.12 4.62
C GLN A 220 -9.09 27.30 3.28
N MET A 221 -7.78 27.04 3.20
CA MET A 221 -7.04 27.08 1.93
C MET A 221 -7.61 26.06 0.93
N VAL A 222 -7.95 24.84 1.40
CA VAL A 222 -8.57 23.80 0.57
C VAL A 222 -9.94 24.23 0.07
N TRP A 223 -10.82 24.72 0.94
CA TRP A 223 -12.15 25.20 0.54
C TRP A 223 -12.10 26.43 -0.38
N ASN A 224 -11.19 27.37 -0.10
CA ASN A 224 -11.00 28.57 -0.94
C ASN A 224 -10.49 28.22 -2.35
N ALA A 225 -9.83 27.07 -2.52
CA ALA A 225 -9.44 26.56 -3.84
C ALA A 225 -10.60 25.92 -4.63
N GLY A 226 -11.83 25.91 -4.07
CA GLY A 226 -13.02 25.36 -4.72
C GLY A 226 -13.20 23.84 -4.53
N ILE A 227 -12.50 23.25 -3.58
CA ILE A 227 -12.67 21.83 -3.24
C ILE A 227 -13.91 21.69 -2.35
N ASN A 228 -14.87 20.87 -2.79
CA ASN A 228 -16.16 20.66 -2.14
C ASN A 228 -16.48 19.18 -1.87
N VAL A 229 -15.48 18.32 -1.92
CA VAL A 229 -15.51 16.96 -1.34
C VAL A 229 -15.13 17.02 0.15
N PRO A 230 -15.46 16.00 0.95
CA PRO A 230 -15.08 15.94 2.36
C PRO A 230 -13.59 16.22 2.61
N VAL A 231 -13.31 17.16 3.51
CA VAL A 231 -11.97 17.38 4.06
C VAL A 231 -11.83 16.54 5.31
N ILE A 232 -10.79 15.75 5.39
CA ILE A 232 -10.52 14.82 6.50
C ILE A 232 -9.17 15.10 7.16
N THR A 233 -9.03 14.62 8.39
CA THR A 233 -7.77 14.54 9.14
C THR A 233 -7.61 13.14 9.71
N CYS A 234 -6.45 12.82 10.28
CA CYS A 234 -6.26 11.60 11.05
C CYS A 234 -5.56 11.91 12.37
N TRP A 235 -6.03 11.27 13.45
CA TRP A 235 -5.53 11.52 14.80
C TRP A 235 -5.39 13.02 15.13
N THR A 236 -6.46 13.78 14.88
CA THR A 236 -6.50 15.23 15.11
C THR A 236 -7.74 15.58 15.94
N LYS A 237 -7.65 15.38 17.26
CA LYS A 237 -8.80 15.57 18.17
C LYS A 237 -9.42 16.98 18.09
N GLN A 238 -8.64 17.97 17.68
CA GLN A 238 -9.11 19.37 17.54
C GLN A 238 -10.16 19.50 16.42
N ALA A 239 -10.13 18.63 15.41
CA ALA A 239 -11.15 18.56 14.37
C ALA A 239 -12.50 18.01 14.88
N ARG A 240 -12.50 17.31 16.02
CA ARG A 240 -13.70 16.70 16.61
C ARG A 240 -14.59 17.65 17.39
N GLU A 241 -14.32 18.94 17.33
CA GLU A 241 -15.10 19.95 18.04
C GLU A 241 -16.23 20.52 17.20
N ASN A 242 -17.46 20.20 17.55
CA ASN A 242 -18.67 20.65 16.85
C ASN A 242 -19.12 22.07 17.20
N SER A 243 -18.47 22.77 18.14
CA SER A 243 -18.83 24.16 18.53
C SER A 243 -18.28 25.21 17.55
N ASP A 244 -17.24 24.86 16.79
CA ASP A 244 -16.66 25.73 15.77
C ASP A 244 -17.20 25.31 14.39
N PRO A 245 -17.88 26.22 13.65
CA PRO A 245 -18.50 25.88 12.37
C PRO A 245 -17.52 25.36 11.31
N ASP A 246 -16.28 25.84 11.28
CA ASP A 246 -15.27 25.39 10.32
C ASP A 246 -14.74 24.03 10.72
N MET A 247 -14.43 23.82 12.01
CA MET A 247 -13.96 22.52 12.49
C MET A 247 -15.02 21.42 12.34
N ALA A 248 -16.31 21.76 12.51
CA ALA A 248 -17.42 20.83 12.30
C ALA A 248 -17.57 20.33 10.84
N ARG A 249 -16.89 20.97 9.87
CA ARG A 249 -16.85 20.53 8.47
C ARG A 249 -15.71 19.56 8.18
N ILE A 250 -14.80 19.34 9.13
CA ILE A 250 -13.67 18.43 8.99
C ILE A 250 -14.03 17.12 9.70
N MET A 251 -13.89 15.99 9.01
CA MET A 251 -14.06 14.66 9.59
C MET A 251 -12.70 14.14 10.06
N ASP A 252 -12.56 13.82 11.35
CA ASP A 252 -11.36 13.15 11.83
C ASP A 252 -11.47 11.62 11.67
N THR A 253 -10.34 10.97 11.46
CA THR A 253 -10.20 9.52 11.28
C THR A 253 -9.14 8.97 12.23
N CYS A 254 -8.96 7.66 12.25
CA CYS A 254 -7.95 6.98 13.03
C CYS A 254 -6.98 6.20 12.16
N ASN A 255 -5.76 6.01 12.67
CA ASN A 255 -4.74 5.13 12.10
C ASN A 255 -4.42 4.02 13.10
N PHE A 256 -4.18 2.78 12.65
CA PHE A 256 -3.93 1.65 13.54
C PHE A 256 -2.83 0.74 13.05
N TYR A 257 -1.86 0.48 13.92
CA TYR A 257 -0.74 -0.44 13.72
C TYR A 257 -0.59 -1.42 14.91
N PRO A 258 -1.64 -2.18 15.24
CA PRO A 258 -1.78 -2.87 16.51
C PRO A 258 -0.96 -4.17 16.61
N ARG A 259 -0.37 -4.66 15.50
CA ARG A 259 0.18 -6.01 15.46
C ARG A 259 -0.90 -7.02 15.91
N TRP A 260 -0.68 -7.72 17.01
CA TRP A 260 -1.65 -8.66 17.57
C TRP A 260 -2.58 -8.07 18.65
N LYS A 261 -2.38 -6.79 19.03
CA LYS A 261 -3.23 -6.13 20.03
C LYS A 261 -4.53 -5.53 19.45
N ILE A 262 -5.07 -6.17 18.43
CA ILE A 262 -6.09 -5.64 17.54
C ILE A 262 -7.31 -5.11 18.30
N ALA A 263 -8.04 -5.99 19.00
CA ALA A 263 -9.25 -5.59 19.71
C ALA A 263 -8.98 -4.60 20.86
N ALA A 264 -7.82 -4.75 21.53
CA ALA A 264 -7.44 -3.89 22.65
C ALA A 264 -7.16 -2.44 22.21
N GLU A 265 -6.71 -2.24 20.98
CA GLU A 265 -6.42 -0.90 20.44
C GLU A 265 -7.60 -0.32 19.66
N LEU A 266 -8.21 -1.10 18.76
CA LEU A 266 -9.28 -0.60 17.91
C LEU A 266 -10.56 -0.28 18.69
N THR A 267 -11.02 -1.19 19.57
CA THR A 267 -12.33 -1.04 20.22
C THR A 267 -12.46 0.28 20.98
N PRO A 268 -11.58 0.61 21.96
CA PRO A 268 -11.75 1.85 22.72
C PRO A 268 -11.58 3.11 21.88
N ALA A 269 -10.70 3.07 20.89
CA ALA A 269 -10.42 4.24 20.04
C ALA A 269 -11.58 4.53 19.08
N LEU A 270 -12.14 3.50 18.43
CA LEU A 270 -13.29 3.66 17.53
C LEU A 270 -14.58 4.00 18.27
N GLU A 271 -14.79 3.47 19.48
CA GLU A 271 -15.89 3.89 20.34
C GLU A 271 -15.76 5.34 20.77
N LYS A 272 -14.54 5.79 21.08
CA LYS A 272 -14.28 7.19 21.40
C LYS A 272 -14.55 8.08 20.18
N LEU A 273 -14.04 7.75 19.00
CA LEU A 273 -14.27 8.50 17.77
C LEU A 273 -15.77 8.63 17.48
N ARG A 274 -16.53 7.54 17.58
CA ARG A 274 -17.99 7.54 17.37
C ARG A 274 -18.76 8.45 18.34
N ARG A 275 -18.30 8.55 19.61
CA ARG A 275 -18.90 9.48 20.59
C ARG A 275 -18.56 10.93 20.30
N GLU A 276 -17.34 11.20 19.82
CA GLU A 276 -16.85 12.54 19.55
C GLU A 276 -17.29 13.07 18.17
N GLU A 277 -17.53 12.17 17.20
CA GLU A 277 -18.03 12.48 15.86
C GLU A 277 -19.30 11.67 15.52
N PRO A 278 -20.42 11.93 16.19
CA PRO A 278 -21.62 11.11 16.02
C PRO A 278 -22.31 11.25 14.66
N ALA A 279 -22.00 12.28 13.91
CA ALA A 279 -22.54 12.55 12.57
C ALA A 279 -21.71 11.94 11.43
N SER A 280 -20.50 11.46 11.71
CA SER A 280 -19.55 10.96 10.73
C SER A 280 -19.47 9.42 10.77
N PRO A 281 -19.20 8.76 9.64
CA PRO A 281 -18.92 7.32 9.62
C PRO A 281 -17.59 7.06 10.31
N VAL A 282 -17.46 5.87 10.88
CA VAL A 282 -16.17 5.43 11.45
C VAL A 282 -15.24 5.07 10.30
N ALA A 283 -14.15 5.82 10.17
CA ALA A 283 -13.17 5.66 9.10
C ALA A 283 -11.75 5.45 9.66
N ILE A 284 -10.99 4.60 8.97
CA ILE A 284 -9.58 4.33 9.25
C ILE A 284 -8.78 4.66 8.01
N THR A 285 -8.00 5.74 8.04
CA THR A 285 -7.19 6.17 6.90
C THR A 285 -5.85 5.44 6.80
N GLU A 286 -5.40 4.79 7.89
CA GLU A 286 -4.25 3.89 7.86
C GLU A 286 -4.54 2.66 8.71
N LEU A 287 -5.02 1.60 8.06
CA LEU A 287 -5.14 0.28 8.64
C LEU A 287 -3.89 -0.53 8.31
N GLN A 288 -3.23 -1.08 9.32
CA GLN A 288 -1.94 -1.75 9.16
C GLN A 288 -1.91 -2.76 8.01
N GLY A 289 -1.25 -2.41 6.90
CA GLY A 289 -0.94 -3.32 5.79
C GLY A 289 0.41 -4.03 5.98
N GLY A 290 1.23 -3.54 6.90
CA GLY A 290 2.55 -4.07 7.18
C GLY A 290 3.33 -3.16 8.13
N TRP A 291 4.66 -3.07 7.94
CA TRP A 291 5.54 -2.15 8.66
C TRP A 291 6.85 -1.96 7.90
N PHE A 292 7.52 -0.85 8.10
CA PHE A 292 8.80 -0.53 7.45
C PHE A 292 9.99 -1.28 8.05
N SER A 293 11.12 -1.24 7.35
CA SER A 293 12.42 -1.79 7.76
C SER A 293 13.40 -0.67 8.07
N GLU A 294 14.19 -0.84 9.14
CA GLU A 294 15.25 0.09 9.52
C GLU A 294 16.63 -0.55 9.40
N PHE A 295 17.66 0.24 9.13
CA PHE A 295 19.03 -0.23 9.19
C PHE A 295 19.38 -0.75 10.60
N GLY A 296 20.06 -1.89 10.66
CA GLY A 296 20.37 -2.60 11.89
C GLY A 296 19.18 -3.32 12.53
N GLY A 297 18.01 -3.28 11.92
CA GLY A 297 16.78 -3.94 12.37
C GLY A 297 16.48 -5.24 11.61
N VAL A 298 15.19 -5.50 11.40
CA VAL A 298 14.66 -6.69 10.71
C VAL A 298 13.88 -6.24 9.47
N LEU A 299 14.01 -6.97 8.36
CA LEU A 299 13.18 -6.72 7.16
C LEU A 299 11.70 -6.86 7.48
N SER A 300 10.88 -6.04 6.85
CA SER A 300 9.42 -5.99 7.04
C SER A 300 8.77 -7.38 7.04
N VAL A 301 9.10 -8.21 6.07
CA VAL A 301 8.53 -9.56 5.90
C VAL A 301 8.87 -10.55 7.01
N ASN A 302 9.91 -10.28 7.79
CA ASN A 302 10.37 -11.13 8.90
C ASN A 302 9.87 -10.60 10.26
N GLN A 303 9.04 -9.57 10.28
CA GLN A 303 8.49 -9.02 11.51
C GLN A 303 7.23 -9.78 11.94
N ASP A 304 7.05 -9.96 13.24
CA ASP A 304 5.83 -10.55 13.80
C ASP A 304 4.64 -9.59 13.70
N GLY A 305 3.44 -10.15 13.51
CA GLY A 305 2.19 -9.41 13.47
C GLY A 305 2.00 -8.54 12.23
N VAL A 306 2.53 -8.98 11.07
CA VAL A 306 2.33 -8.35 9.76
C VAL A 306 2.04 -9.38 8.65
N ASP A 307 1.64 -10.58 9.00
CA ASP A 307 1.34 -11.68 8.07
C ASP A 307 -0.12 -11.69 7.58
N ALA A 308 -0.49 -12.72 6.80
CA ALA A 308 -1.82 -12.91 6.26
C ALA A 308 -2.90 -13.13 7.33
N ALA A 309 -2.57 -13.82 8.43
CA ALA A 309 -3.50 -14.06 9.52
C ALA A 309 -3.81 -12.76 10.26
N GLN A 310 -2.79 -11.93 10.50
CA GLN A 310 -2.94 -10.64 11.17
C GLN A 310 -3.84 -9.69 10.37
N ILE A 311 -3.59 -9.51 9.07
CA ILE A 311 -4.39 -8.57 8.25
C ILE A 311 -5.83 -9.05 8.10
N ASN A 312 -6.06 -10.36 8.05
CA ASN A 312 -7.39 -10.96 8.01
C ASN A 312 -8.16 -10.66 9.30
N LEU A 313 -7.55 -10.95 10.46
CA LEU A 313 -8.12 -10.68 11.78
C LEU A 313 -8.37 -9.18 11.99
N LEU A 314 -7.39 -8.34 11.63
CA LEU A 314 -7.49 -6.88 11.77
C LEU A 314 -8.64 -6.30 10.97
N THR A 315 -8.74 -6.66 9.69
CA THR A 315 -9.78 -6.13 8.81
C THR A 315 -11.17 -6.57 9.23
N LYS A 316 -11.34 -7.86 9.55
CA LYS A 316 -12.63 -8.37 10.01
C LYS A 316 -13.04 -7.75 11.35
N THR A 317 -12.08 -7.52 12.26
CA THR A 317 -12.37 -6.80 13.52
C THR A 317 -12.79 -5.34 13.26
N ALA A 318 -12.16 -4.63 12.33
CA ALA A 318 -12.60 -3.30 11.96
C ALA A 318 -14.04 -3.28 11.40
N LEU A 319 -14.37 -4.22 10.52
CA LEU A 319 -15.74 -4.39 10.00
C LEU A 319 -16.74 -4.77 11.09
N GLU A 320 -16.38 -5.67 12.01
CA GLU A 320 -17.15 -6.02 13.21
C GLU A 320 -17.50 -4.77 14.03
N LEU A 321 -16.54 -3.86 14.19
CA LEU A 321 -16.71 -2.60 14.91
C LEU A 321 -17.45 -1.52 14.11
N GLY A 322 -17.85 -1.82 12.87
CA GLY A 322 -18.69 -0.94 12.02
C GLY A 322 -17.91 0.11 11.26
N VAL A 323 -16.66 -0.15 10.96
CA VAL A 323 -15.88 0.63 9.99
C VAL A 323 -16.45 0.41 8.60
N THR A 324 -16.76 1.49 7.89
CA THR A 324 -17.29 1.47 6.52
C THR A 324 -16.38 2.18 5.52
N SER A 325 -15.26 2.73 6.00
CA SER A 325 -14.21 3.28 5.18
C SER A 325 -12.85 2.94 5.80
N PHE A 326 -11.99 2.25 5.05
CA PHE A 326 -10.64 1.93 5.51
C PHE A 326 -9.64 1.93 4.35
N SER A 327 -8.40 2.26 4.66
CA SER A 327 -7.27 2.24 3.73
C SER A 327 -6.11 1.45 4.31
N TYR A 328 -5.63 0.44 3.60
CA TYR A 328 -4.42 -0.26 4.05
C TYR A 328 -3.18 0.60 3.83
N TYR A 329 -2.43 0.80 4.89
CA TYR A 329 -1.11 1.42 4.83
C TYR A 329 -0.02 0.37 5.10
N MET A 330 0.73 -0.12 4.11
CA MET A 330 0.65 0.12 2.66
C MET A 330 -0.14 -1.01 2.00
N GLY A 331 -0.82 -0.71 0.88
CA GLY A 331 -1.30 -1.75 -0.03
C GLY A 331 -0.20 -2.23 -0.99
N PHE A 332 0.65 -1.30 -1.41
CA PHE A 332 1.89 -1.51 -2.16
C PHE A 332 2.96 -0.58 -1.59
N GLY A 333 4.05 -1.10 -1.10
CA GLY A 333 5.11 -0.29 -0.50
C GLY A 333 6.02 0.35 -1.53
N GLY A 334 6.67 -0.44 -2.35
CA GLY A 334 7.61 -0.01 -3.38
C GLY A 334 9.02 0.24 -2.88
N THR A 335 9.76 1.09 -3.58
CA THR A 335 11.16 1.42 -3.33
C THR A 335 11.30 2.89 -2.93
N ASN A 336 12.00 3.17 -1.84
CA ASN A 336 12.26 4.54 -1.42
C ASN A 336 13.19 5.31 -2.39
N PHE A 337 14.01 4.60 -3.15
CA PHE A 337 15.11 5.19 -3.91
C PHE A 337 15.93 6.13 -3.00
N ASP A 338 16.12 7.38 -3.38
CA ASP A 338 16.86 8.42 -2.64
C ASP A 338 15.96 9.30 -1.74
N TRP A 339 14.73 8.83 -1.41
CA TRP A 339 13.75 9.58 -0.63
C TRP A 339 13.43 9.01 0.75
N ALA A 340 14.09 7.92 1.17
CA ALA A 340 13.84 7.35 2.48
C ALA A 340 14.17 8.36 3.60
N ALA A 341 13.36 8.36 4.64
CA ALA A 341 13.70 9.05 5.86
C ALA A 341 14.95 8.45 6.52
N LYS A 342 15.58 9.20 7.40
CA LYS A 342 16.77 8.77 8.15
C LYS A 342 16.56 7.39 8.77
N LYS A 343 17.54 6.51 8.63
CA LYS A 343 17.59 5.13 9.15
C LYS A 343 16.74 4.11 8.39
N LEU A 344 15.96 4.48 7.41
CA LEU A 344 15.16 3.51 6.67
C LEU A 344 15.93 2.86 5.53
N THR A 345 15.64 1.58 5.29
CA THR A 345 16.18 0.83 4.15
C THR A 345 15.70 1.41 2.82
N THR A 346 16.42 1.09 1.74
CA THR A 346 15.97 1.46 0.39
C THR A 346 14.68 0.73 0.04
N THR A 347 14.55 -0.54 0.39
CA THR A 347 13.28 -1.25 0.23
C THR A 347 12.22 -0.64 1.15
N TYR A 348 11.10 -0.31 0.56
CA TYR A 348 9.87 0.03 1.26
C TYR A 348 8.80 -1.04 0.99
N ASP A 349 9.23 -2.29 0.91
CA ASP A 349 8.34 -3.45 0.71
C ASP A 349 7.16 -3.47 1.70
N TYR A 350 7.40 -2.99 2.91
CA TYR A 350 6.42 -2.83 3.99
C TYR A 350 5.75 -4.15 4.43
N ALA A 351 6.14 -5.29 3.88
CA ALA A 351 5.36 -6.52 3.92
C ALA A 351 3.92 -6.30 3.43
N ALA A 352 3.74 -5.43 2.46
CA ALA A 352 2.44 -5.06 1.90
C ALA A 352 1.78 -6.23 1.15
N PRO A 353 0.46 -6.24 0.93
CA PRO A 353 -0.21 -7.25 0.12
C PRO A 353 0.40 -7.43 -1.27
N ILE A 354 0.76 -6.34 -1.94
CA ILE A 354 1.56 -6.37 -3.17
C ILE A 354 3.00 -5.99 -2.79
N ARG A 355 3.94 -6.91 -3.01
CA ARG A 355 5.35 -6.79 -2.65
C ARG A 355 6.07 -5.75 -3.52
N GLU A 356 7.22 -5.26 -3.07
CA GLU A 356 8.06 -4.27 -3.77
C GLU A 356 8.24 -4.56 -5.27
N PRO A 357 8.60 -5.78 -5.71
CA PRO A 357 8.73 -6.10 -7.13
C PRO A 357 7.38 -6.32 -7.84
N GLY A 358 6.26 -6.09 -7.17
CA GLY A 358 4.92 -6.36 -7.68
C GLY A 358 4.43 -7.78 -7.45
N GLY A 359 5.17 -8.58 -6.72
CA GLY A 359 4.83 -9.96 -6.40
C GLY A 359 3.61 -10.10 -5.49
N LEU A 360 2.90 -11.20 -5.64
CA LEU A 360 1.74 -11.57 -4.82
C LEU A 360 2.13 -12.69 -3.87
N TRP A 361 1.57 -12.68 -2.67
CA TRP A 361 1.82 -13.67 -1.63
C TRP A 361 0.59 -13.91 -0.76
N ASP A 362 0.66 -14.74 0.25
CA ASP A 362 -0.49 -15.15 1.08
C ASP A 362 -1.33 -13.98 1.58
N LYS A 363 -0.69 -12.88 1.96
CA LYS A 363 -1.39 -11.69 2.43
C LYS A 363 -2.25 -11.03 1.34
N TYR A 364 -1.79 -10.99 0.09
CA TYR A 364 -2.59 -10.49 -1.02
C TYR A 364 -3.87 -11.33 -1.20
N TYR A 365 -3.74 -12.66 -1.16
CA TYR A 365 -4.90 -13.54 -1.31
C TYR A 365 -5.86 -13.45 -0.13
N ALA A 366 -5.36 -13.27 1.10
CA ALA A 366 -6.20 -13.00 2.26
C ALA A 366 -7.02 -11.70 2.11
N VAL A 367 -6.39 -10.60 1.70
CA VAL A 367 -7.05 -9.31 1.42
C VAL A 367 -8.04 -9.44 0.27
N ARG A 368 -7.66 -10.15 -0.79
CA ARG A 368 -8.51 -10.42 -1.94
C ARG A 368 -9.74 -11.23 -1.56
N GLY A 369 -9.61 -12.25 -0.70
CA GLY A 369 -10.75 -13.02 -0.18
C GLY A 369 -11.77 -12.11 0.52
N ILE A 370 -11.30 -11.18 1.37
CA ILE A 370 -12.15 -10.18 2.02
C ILE A 370 -12.79 -9.26 0.96
N GLY A 371 -12.02 -8.74 0.02
CA GLY A 371 -12.53 -7.84 -1.02
C GLY A 371 -13.60 -8.50 -1.89
N GLN A 372 -13.44 -9.77 -2.26
CA GLN A 372 -14.47 -10.51 -2.99
C GLN A 372 -15.73 -10.72 -2.15
N SER A 373 -15.59 -11.09 -0.86
CA SER A 373 -16.72 -11.21 0.06
C SER A 373 -17.48 -9.89 0.22
N LEU A 374 -16.76 -8.76 0.28
CA LEU A 374 -17.35 -7.43 0.41
C LEU A 374 -18.12 -6.97 -0.84
N ARG A 375 -17.89 -7.58 -2.02
CA ARG A 375 -18.74 -7.33 -3.20
C ARG A 375 -20.21 -7.71 -2.97
N VAL A 376 -20.46 -8.67 -2.06
CA VAL A 376 -21.81 -9.09 -1.65
C VAL A 376 -22.17 -8.48 -0.30
N LEU A 377 -21.33 -8.65 0.71
CA LEU A 377 -21.60 -8.27 2.09
C LEU A 377 -21.43 -6.78 2.36
N GLY A 378 -20.75 -6.04 1.50
CA GLY A 378 -20.53 -4.61 1.65
C GLY A 378 -21.83 -3.81 1.72
N SER A 379 -22.82 -4.13 0.88
CA SER A 379 -24.14 -3.50 0.91
C SER A 379 -24.92 -3.78 2.20
N VAL A 380 -24.63 -4.89 2.87
CA VAL A 380 -25.20 -5.19 4.20
C VAL A 380 -24.51 -4.33 5.25
N LEU A 381 -23.16 -4.29 5.22
CA LEU A 381 -22.33 -3.66 6.24
C LEU A 381 -22.42 -2.13 6.26
N THR A 382 -22.64 -1.48 5.11
CA THR A 382 -22.74 -0.01 5.01
C THR A 382 -23.81 0.59 5.93
N ARG A 383 -24.95 -0.06 6.09
CA ARG A 383 -26.07 0.40 6.96
C ARG A 383 -26.23 -0.43 8.21
N ALA A 384 -25.33 -1.39 8.47
CA ALA A 384 -25.48 -2.31 9.56
C ALA A 384 -25.33 -1.66 10.95
N VAL A 385 -26.10 -2.19 11.89
CA VAL A 385 -26.00 -1.93 13.33
C VAL A 385 -25.64 -3.20 14.05
N ALA A 386 -24.99 -3.09 15.21
CA ALA A 386 -24.75 -4.24 16.07
C ALA A 386 -26.08 -4.71 16.67
N GLN A 387 -26.29 -6.03 16.70
CA GLN A 387 -27.45 -6.66 17.31
C GLN A 387 -27.00 -7.66 18.38
N PRO A 388 -27.51 -7.57 19.60
CA PRO A 388 -27.23 -8.54 20.65
C PRO A 388 -28.11 -9.81 20.50
N GLY A 389 -27.77 -10.90 21.19
CA GLY A 389 -28.61 -12.05 21.30
C GLY A 389 -28.05 -13.37 20.80
N ILE A 390 -26.77 -13.39 20.39
CA ILE A 390 -26.10 -14.62 19.99
C ILE A 390 -25.54 -15.33 21.22
N GLN A 391 -25.76 -16.64 21.30
CA GLN A 391 -25.15 -17.49 22.30
C GLN A 391 -24.10 -18.39 21.67
N CYS A 392 -22.96 -18.53 22.32
CA CYS A 392 -21.88 -19.41 21.95
C CYS A 392 -21.56 -20.37 23.10
N THR A 393 -21.35 -21.65 22.81
CA THR A 393 -21.04 -22.68 23.81
C THR A 393 -19.65 -22.59 24.40
N ASN A 394 -18.75 -21.82 23.77
CA ASN A 394 -17.34 -21.69 24.15
C ASN A 394 -17.01 -20.23 24.49
N ALA A 395 -16.59 -19.97 25.73
CA ALA A 395 -16.23 -18.62 26.20
C ALA A 395 -14.99 -18.02 25.50
N ASN A 396 -14.14 -18.85 24.89
CA ASN A 396 -12.98 -18.38 24.12
C ASN A 396 -13.33 -18.02 22.67
N VAL A 397 -14.60 -18.10 22.29
CA VAL A 397 -15.11 -17.72 20.97
C VAL A 397 -16.13 -16.61 21.15
N SER A 398 -15.85 -15.44 20.58
CA SER A 398 -16.85 -14.36 20.52
C SER A 398 -17.63 -14.44 19.21
N VAL A 399 -18.93 -14.21 19.30
CA VAL A 399 -19.82 -14.11 18.14
C VAL A 399 -20.63 -12.83 18.26
N SER A 400 -20.55 -12.00 17.23
CA SER A 400 -21.30 -10.73 17.15
C SER A 400 -22.04 -10.65 15.82
N GLU A 401 -23.13 -9.87 15.78
CA GLU A 401 -23.94 -9.68 14.59
C GLU A 401 -24.00 -8.21 14.20
N ARG A 402 -23.89 -7.99 12.90
CA ARG A 402 -24.21 -6.68 12.30
C ARG A 402 -25.29 -6.87 11.23
N THR A 403 -26.38 -6.10 11.37
CA THR A 403 -27.54 -6.23 10.49
C THR A 403 -27.98 -4.89 9.93
N ASN A 404 -28.46 -4.90 8.69
CA ASN A 404 -29.15 -3.78 8.05
C ASN A 404 -30.69 -3.87 8.16
N GLY A 405 -31.22 -4.85 8.89
CA GLY A 405 -32.65 -5.10 9.06
C GLY A 405 -33.24 -6.12 8.10
N SER A 406 -32.55 -6.48 7.01
CA SER A 406 -32.98 -7.51 6.04
C SER A 406 -31.97 -8.64 5.85
N SER A 407 -30.70 -8.35 6.08
CA SER A 407 -29.57 -9.26 6.00
C SER A 407 -28.59 -8.96 7.14
N ALA A 408 -27.71 -9.91 7.46
CA ALA A 408 -26.70 -9.72 8.48
C ALA A 408 -25.38 -10.43 8.17
N VAL A 409 -24.36 -10.07 8.92
CA VAL A 409 -23.06 -10.74 8.96
C VAL A 409 -22.74 -11.11 10.40
N LEU A 410 -22.47 -12.39 10.66
CA LEU A 410 -21.93 -12.85 11.93
C LEU A 410 -20.41 -12.80 11.88
N PHE A 411 -19.82 -12.21 12.88
CA PHE A 411 -18.39 -12.19 13.10
C PHE A 411 -18.03 -13.19 14.19
N VAL A 412 -17.30 -14.23 13.85
CA VAL A 412 -16.92 -15.30 14.77
C VAL A 412 -15.42 -15.29 14.94
N ARG A 413 -14.94 -15.00 16.14
CA ARG A 413 -13.52 -14.78 16.46
C ARG A 413 -13.01 -15.70 17.55
N GLU A 414 -11.85 -16.29 17.32
CA GLU A 414 -11.05 -17.00 18.29
C GLU A 414 -10.26 -16.01 19.17
N ASN A 415 -10.28 -16.17 20.51
CA ASN A 415 -9.70 -15.21 21.46
C ASN A 415 -8.58 -15.78 22.35
N ALA A 416 -8.32 -17.09 22.31
CA ALA A 416 -7.35 -17.75 23.19
C ALA A 416 -6.01 -18.08 22.54
N ASN A 417 -5.85 -17.76 21.24
CA ASN A 417 -4.70 -18.17 20.41
C ASN A 417 -4.47 -19.69 20.44
N ALA A 418 -5.56 -20.46 20.40
CA ALA A 418 -5.56 -21.93 20.42
C ALA A 418 -6.75 -22.47 19.62
N PRO A 419 -6.69 -23.71 19.08
CA PRO A 419 -7.82 -24.30 18.41
C PRO A 419 -9.04 -24.36 19.31
N GLN A 420 -10.21 -23.93 18.79
CA GLN A 420 -11.47 -23.90 19.53
C GLN A 420 -12.54 -24.71 18.81
N ARG A 421 -13.41 -25.37 19.60
CA ARG A 421 -14.65 -25.97 19.12
C ARG A 421 -15.84 -25.28 19.78
N TYR A 422 -16.90 -25.07 19.03
CA TYR A 422 -18.07 -24.34 19.50
C TYR A 422 -19.33 -24.70 18.72
N LYS A 423 -20.46 -24.32 19.32
CA LYS A 423 -21.76 -24.21 18.65
C LYS A 423 -22.30 -22.82 18.89
N MET A 424 -23.13 -22.33 18.01
CA MET A 424 -23.78 -21.04 18.15
C MET A 424 -25.29 -21.15 17.99
N THR A 425 -26.00 -20.31 18.75
CA THR A 425 -27.45 -20.14 18.64
C THR A 425 -27.73 -18.66 18.43
N PHE A 426 -28.51 -18.35 17.40
CA PHE A 426 -28.92 -16.99 17.11
C PHE A 426 -30.39 -16.98 16.65
N THR A 427 -31.04 -15.82 16.77
CA THR A 427 -32.43 -15.65 16.36
C THR A 427 -32.49 -15.25 14.91
N ASP A 428 -33.22 -16.00 14.11
CA ASP A 428 -33.61 -15.56 12.78
C ASP A 428 -34.69 -14.48 12.91
N SER A 429 -34.20 -13.24 13.09
CA SER A 429 -35.08 -12.08 13.26
C SER A 429 -35.88 -11.72 12.01
N TYR A 430 -35.52 -12.30 10.87
CA TYR A 430 -36.07 -12.04 9.54
C TYR A 430 -37.19 -13.02 9.18
N SER A 431 -37.26 -14.14 9.87
CA SER A 431 -38.40 -15.05 9.79
C SER A 431 -39.57 -14.46 10.53
N PRO A 432 -40.80 -14.47 9.97
CA PRO A 432 -42.01 -14.04 10.70
C PRO A 432 -42.18 -14.71 12.08
N SER A 433 -41.74 -15.94 12.22
CA SER A 433 -41.78 -16.74 13.44
C SER A 433 -40.64 -16.51 14.41
N LYS A 434 -39.63 -15.67 14.07
CA LYS A 434 -38.43 -15.38 14.90
C LYS A 434 -37.78 -16.65 15.46
N ARG A 435 -37.56 -17.65 14.62
CA ARG A 435 -37.02 -18.95 15.05
C ARG A 435 -35.57 -18.83 15.56
N PHE A 436 -35.21 -19.81 16.41
CA PHE A 436 -33.83 -20.01 16.81
C PHE A 436 -33.10 -20.93 15.81
N ILE A 437 -31.96 -20.49 15.37
CA ILE A 437 -31.03 -21.28 14.53
C ILE A 437 -29.95 -21.85 15.45
N PHE A 438 -29.83 -23.16 15.43
CA PHE A 438 -28.74 -23.88 16.10
C PHE A 438 -27.73 -24.34 15.07
N ALA A 439 -26.54 -23.81 15.07
CA ALA A 439 -25.48 -24.16 14.09
C ALA A 439 -24.21 -24.66 14.80
N PRO A 440 -23.65 -25.80 14.38
CA PRO A 440 -24.18 -26.71 13.37
C PRO A 440 -25.24 -27.66 13.96
N ARG A 441 -26.08 -28.27 13.11
CA ARG A 441 -27.06 -29.30 13.49
C ARG A 441 -26.36 -30.59 13.97
N GLN A 442 -25.20 -30.93 13.36
CA GLN A 442 -24.40 -32.09 13.75
C GLN A 442 -22.97 -31.67 14.04
N GLY A 443 -22.36 -32.26 15.06
CA GLY A 443 -20.99 -31.99 15.46
C GLY A 443 -20.78 -30.63 16.10
N GLU A 444 -19.61 -30.06 15.89
CA GLU A 444 -19.17 -28.76 16.35
C GLU A 444 -18.44 -28.01 15.24
N LEU A 445 -18.49 -26.70 15.28
CA LEU A 445 -17.67 -25.81 14.43
C LEU A 445 -16.27 -25.68 15.03
N GLU A 446 -15.30 -25.42 14.17
CA GLU A 446 -13.90 -25.28 14.56
C GLU A 446 -13.32 -23.94 14.09
N LEU A 447 -12.48 -23.33 14.93
CA LEU A 447 -11.62 -22.21 14.61
C LEU A 447 -10.16 -22.58 14.90
N ALA A 448 -9.28 -22.22 13.99
CA ALA A 448 -7.84 -22.26 14.22
C ALA A 448 -7.39 -21.09 15.12
N PRO A 449 -6.19 -21.12 15.70
CA PRO A 449 -5.63 -19.99 16.41
C PRO A 449 -5.68 -18.71 15.57
N ARG A 450 -6.11 -17.60 16.16
CA ARG A 450 -6.22 -16.27 15.51
C ARG A 450 -7.17 -16.23 14.29
N GLU A 451 -8.03 -17.22 14.13
CA GLU A 451 -9.01 -17.26 13.04
C GLU A 451 -10.23 -16.39 13.38
N MET A 452 -10.67 -15.64 12.38
CA MET A 452 -11.93 -14.91 12.42
C MET A 452 -12.68 -15.14 11.11
N LYS A 453 -14.00 -15.43 11.21
CA LYS A 453 -14.90 -15.63 10.08
C LYS A 453 -15.93 -14.52 9.96
N MET A 454 -16.34 -14.20 8.72
CA MET A 454 -17.49 -13.38 8.37
C MET A 454 -18.54 -14.28 7.72
N LEU A 455 -19.59 -14.60 8.48
CA LEU A 455 -20.61 -15.56 8.04
C LEU A 455 -21.86 -14.83 7.53
N PRO A 456 -22.35 -15.16 6.34
CA PRO A 456 -23.53 -14.53 5.75
C PRO A 456 -24.82 -15.02 6.43
N VAL A 457 -25.74 -14.08 6.65
CA VAL A 457 -27.09 -14.39 7.16
C VAL A 457 -28.11 -13.65 6.31
N GLN A 458 -29.16 -14.37 5.88
CA GLN A 458 -30.30 -13.86 5.11
C GLN A 458 -29.91 -13.15 3.80
N ILE A 459 -28.96 -13.72 3.07
CA ILE A 459 -28.57 -13.18 1.77
C ILE A 459 -29.59 -13.58 0.70
N PRO A 460 -30.18 -12.64 -0.03
CA PRO A 460 -31.10 -12.96 -1.14
C PRO A 460 -30.38 -13.76 -2.23
N ILE A 461 -31.02 -14.80 -2.71
CA ILE A 461 -30.59 -15.64 -3.82
C ILE A 461 -31.78 -15.88 -4.76
N SER A 462 -31.54 -16.38 -5.97
CA SER A 462 -32.64 -16.70 -6.90
C SER A 462 -33.62 -17.72 -6.30
N GLY A 463 -34.89 -17.36 -6.25
CA GLY A 463 -35.97 -18.21 -5.74
C GLY A 463 -36.00 -18.41 -4.22
N GLY A 464 -35.20 -17.64 -3.43
CA GLY A 464 -35.19 -17.79 -1.98
C GLY A 464 -34.13 -16.98 -1.25
N ARG A 465 -33.59 -17.55 -0.18
CA ARG A 465 -32.56 -16.90 0.66
C ARG A 465 -31.54 -17.92 1.19
N LEU A 466 -30.29 -17.53 1.23
CA LEU A 466 -29.29 -18.17 2.09
C LEU A 466 -29.56 -17.69 3.53
N CYS A 467 -30.26 -18.51 4.34
CA CYS A 467 -30.61 -18.14 5.72
C CYS A 467 -29.36 -17.95 6.58
N TYR A 468 -28.38 -18.82 6.43
CA TYR A 468 -27.08 -18.73 7.06
C TYR A 468 -26.08 -19.67 6.41
N SER A 469 -24.79 -19.42 6.67
CA SER A 469 -23.71 -20.37 6.40
C SER A 469 -22.71 -20.37 7.55
N THR A 470 -22.12 -21.52 7.87
CA THR A 470 -20.98 -21.66 8.80
C THR A 470 -19.62 -21.55 8.12
N GLY A 471 -19.61 -21.56 6.78
CA GLY A 471 -18.49 -21.18 5.93
C GLY A 471 -18.62 -19.76 5.45
N GLU A 472 -17.53 -19.16 5.04
CA GLU A 472 -17.51 -17.79 4.53
C GLU A 472 -18.02 -17.73 3.09
N LEU A 473 -18.62 -16.60 2.72
CA LEU A 473 -19.10 -16.34 1.37
C LEU A 473 -18.01 -15.63 0.58
N LEU A 474 -17.49 -16.27 -0.47
CA LEU A 474 -16.55 -15.65 -1.39
C LEU A 474 -17.28 -14.80 -2.44
N ALA A 475 -18.31 -15.35 -3.04
CA ALA A 475 -19.04 -14.70 -4.13
C ALA A 475 -20.47 -15.21 -4.28
N HIS A 476 -21.32 -14.34 -4.79
CA HIS A 476 -22.64 -14.63 -5.33
C HIS A 476 -22.77 -13.91 -6.66
N GLY A 477 -23.33 -14.56 -7.66
CA GLY A 477 -23.53 -13.97 -8.96
C GLY A 477 -24.52 -14.72 -9.83
N VAL A 478 -24.78 -14.20 -11.01
CA VAL A 478 -25.67 -14.79 -12.02
C VAL A 478 -24.85 -15.19 -13.22
N ASN A 479 -25.00 -16.43 -13.66
CA ASN A 479 -24.40 -16.94 -14.87
C ASN A 479 -25.49 -17.40 -15.84
N LEU A 480 -25.96 -16.50 -16.71
CA LEU A 480 -27.05 -16.67 -17.65
C LEU A 480 -28.36 -17.16 -16.98
N ASP A 481 -28.58 -18.47 -16.92
CA ASP A 481 -29.79 -19.12 -16.41
C ASP A 481 -29.71 -19.57 -14.95
N ARG A 482 -28.53 -19.45 -14.34
CA ARG A 482 -28.29 -19.93 -12.97
C ARG A 482 -27.65 -18.88 -12.12
N ASP A 483 -28.12 -18.79 -10.88
CA ASP A 483 -27.36 -18.15 -9.81
C ASP A 483 -26.27 -19.11 -9.31
N PHE A 484 -25.19 -18.56 -8.79
CA PHE A 484 -24.20 -19.34 -8.08
C PHE A 484 -23.82 -18.71 -6.76
N LEU A 485 -23.46 -19.57 -5.80
CA LEU A 485 -22.84 -19.20 -4.53
C LEU A 485 -21.54 -19.95 -4.37
N ILE A 486 -20.48 -19.24 -3.98
CA ILE A 486 -19.21 -19.85 -3.62
C ILE A 486 -19.01 -19.66 -2.12
N LEU A 487 -19.12 -20.76 -1.39
CA LEU A 487 -18.85 -20.82 0.05
C LEU A 487 -17.55 -21.58 0.28
N TYR A 488 -16.79 -21.22 1.32
CA TYR A 488 -15.51 -21.86 1.57
C TYR A 488 -15.23 -22.04 3.07
N ASP A 489 -14.44 -23.06 3.37
CA ASP A 489 -13.84 -23.31 4.68
C ASP A 489 -12.55 -24.14 4.52
N VAL A 490 -11.94 -24.51 5.64
CA VAL A 490 -10.74 -25.33 5.70
C VAL A 490 -11.11 -26.78 5.36
N PRO A 491 -10.29 -27.49 4.57
CA PRO A 491 -10.48 -28.92 4.30
C PRO A 491 -10.64 -29.75 5.58
N GLY A 492 -11.55 -30.72 5.54
CA GLY A 492 -11.88 -31.60 6.66
C GLY A 492 -13.01 -31.09 7.56
N ARG A 493 -13.29 -29.80 7.58
CA ARG A 493 -14.45 -29.24 8.31
C ARG A 493 -15.77 -29.51 7.60
N VAL A 494 -16.84 -29.53 8.33
CA VAL A 494 -18.20 -29.57 7.76
C VAL A 494 -18.76 -28.15 7.70
N LEU A 495 -19.04 -27.69 6.48
CA LEU A 495 -19.72 -26.44 6.22
C LEU A 495 -21.23 -26.70 6.21
N GLU A 496 -21.96 -26.04 7.08
CA GLU A 496 -23.42 -26.12 7.12
C GLU A 496 -24.02 -24.85 6.53
N MET A 497 -25.09 -25.00 5.75
CA MET A 497 -25.87 -23.89 5.22
C MET A 497 -27.36 -24.16 5.32
N GLY A 498 -28.13 -23.12 5.60
CA GLY A 498 -29.60 -23.13 5.53
C GLY A 498 -30.10 -22.35 4.32
N LEU A 499 -30.96 -22.97 3.52
CA LEU A 499 -31.52 -22.38 2.29
C LEU A 499 -33.05 -22.36 2.39
N ALA A 500 -33.68 -21.18 2.42
CA ALA A 500 -35.12 -21.04 2.42
C ALA A 500 -35.65 -20.98 0.97
N THR A 501 -36.61 -21.83 0.68
CA THR A 501 -37.38 -21.90 -0.59
C THR A 501 -38.81 -22.31 -0.33
N VAL A 502 -39.72 -21.99 -1.24
CA VAL A 502 -41.18 -22.23 -1.07
C VAL A 502 -41.53 -23.71 -0.89
N ASN A 503 -40.74 -24.62 -1.46
CA ASN A 503 -41.00 -26.06 -1.39
C ASN A 503 -39.69 -26.80 -1.11
N GLU A 504 -39.79 -28.08 -0.66
CA GLU A 504 -38.62 -28.93 -0.56
C GLU A 504 -37.91 -29.02 -1.93
N PRO A 505 -36.63 -28.62 -2.02
CA PRO A 505 -35.93 -28.54 -3.28
C PRO A 505 -35.49 -29.90 -3.83
N LYS A 506 -35.40 -29.98 -5.16
CA LYS A 506 -34.59 -31.01 -5.81
C LYS A 506 -33.13 -30.66 -5.59
N LEU A 507 -32.39 -31.54 -4.97
CA LEU A 507 -30.94 -31.40 -4.72
C LEU A 507 -30.18 -32.50 -5.46
N GLU A 508 -29.20 -32.08 -6.27
CA GLU A 508 -28.20 -32.98 -6.89
C GLU A 508 -26.81 -32.68 -6.29
N GLY A 509 -25.98 -33.69 -6.11
CA GLY A 509 -24.66 -33.63 -5.48
C GLY A 509 -24.61 -34.28 -4.10
N GLU A 510 -23.37 -34.41 -3.60
CA GLU A 510 -23.11 -35.13 -2.35
C GLU A 510 -23.15 -34.20 -1.14
N THR A 511 -23.96 -34.56 -0.14
CA THR A 511 -23.99 -33.91 1.18
C THR A 511 -23.55 -34.88 2.27
N PHE A 512 -22.99 -34.36 3.36
CA PHE A 512 -22.66 -35.15 4.55
C PHE A 512 -23.94 -35.42 5.35
N TYR A 513 -24.85 -34.44 5.43
CA TYR A 513 -26.22 -34.61 5.90
C TYR A 513 -27.17 -33.60 5.24
N ARG A 514 -28.47 -33.92 5.29
CA ARG A 514 -29.53 -33.06 4.74
C ARG A 514 -30.78 -33.16 5.63
N TYR A 515 -31.37 -32.00 5.90
CA TYR A 515 -32.65 -31.91 6.60
C TYR A 515 -33.57 -30.95 5.83
N TRP A 516 -34.85 -31.32 5.71
CA TRP A 516 -35.90 -30.42 5.30
C TRP A 516 -36.77 -30.05 6.47
N ASP A 517 -36.98 -28.75 6.67
CA ASP A 517 -37.88 -28.20 7.71
C ASP A 517 -39.11 -27.60 7.04
N PRO A 518 -40.28 -28.31 7.02
CA PRO A 518 -41.44 -27.84 6.30
C PRO A 518 -42.16 -26.68 7.04
N GLU A 519 -41.93 -26.51 8.35
CA GLU A 519 -42.48 -25.37 9.11
C GLU A 519 -41.81 -24.06 8.70
N TYR A 520 -40.55 -24.10 8.41
CA TYR A 520 -39.77 -22.91 8.04
C TYR A 520 -39.34 -22.89 6.56
N GLU A 521 -39.84 -23.82 5.77
CA GLU A 521 -39.51 -23.95 4.35
C GLU A 521 -37.98 -23.85 4.10
N THR A 522 -37.19 -24.56 4.89
CA THR A 522 -35.72 -24.44 4.92
C THR A 522 -35.09 -25.80 4.78
N SER A 523 -34.16 -25.90 3.79
CA SER A 523 -33.22 -27.02 3.70
C SER A 523 -31.94 -26.69 4.48
N VAL A 524 -31.54 -27.59 5.37
CA VAL A 524 -30.24 -27.51 6.04
C VAL A 524 -29.34 -28.57 5.44
N LEU A 525 -28.20 -28.12 4.87
CA LEU A 525 -27.22 -28.96 4.17
C LEU A 525 -25.89 -28.89 4.89
N GLY A 526 -25.34 -30.03 5.31
CA GLY A 526 -23.97 -30.14 5.76
C GLY A 526 -23.11 -30.73 4.64
N VAL A 527 -22.02 -30.06 4.29
CA VAL A 527 -21.08 -30.49 3.26
C VAL A 527 -19.67 -30.55 3.83
N GLN A 528 -19.05 -31.72 3.78
CA GLN A 528 -17.65 -31.84 4.18
C GLN A 528 -16.75 -31.18 3.13
N VAL A 529 -15.95 -30.21 3.54
CA VAL A 529 -14.99 -29.52 2.67
C VAL A 529 -13.88 -30.51 2.31
N GLY A 530 -13.70 -30.76 1.01
CA GLY A 530 -12.68 -31.64 0.48
C GLY A 530 -11.36 -30.93 0.19
N SER A 531 -10.44 -31.63 -0.44
CA SER A 531 -9.22 -31.04 -1.06
C SER A 531 -9.51 -30.38 -2.41
N THR A 532 -10.65 -30.70 -3.02
CA THR A 532 -11.18 -30.11 -4.25
C THR A 532 -12.57 -29.53 -3.97
N GLU A 533 -13.05 -28.72 -4.92
CA GLU A 533 -14.40 -28.17 -4.82
C GLU A 533 -15.48 -29.25 -4.88
N LYS A 534 -16.56 -29.07 -4.12
CA LYS A 534 -17.82 -29.80 -4.27
C LYS A 534 -18.87 -28.92 -4.86
N MET A 535 -19.69 -29.49 -5.74
CA MET A 535 -20.77 -28.77 -6.42
C MET A 535 -22.11 -29.40 -6.05
N LEU A 536 -23.07 -28.55 -5.78
CA LEU A 536 -24.46 -28.93 -5.51
C LEU A 536 -25.37 -28.12 -6.42
N MET A 537 -26.40 -28.76 -7.00
CA MET A 537 -27.46 -28.11 -7.77
C MET A 537 -28.73 -28.06 -6.92
N TYR A 538 -29.26 -26.86 -6.76
CA TYR A 538 -30.44 -26.60 -5.95
C TYR A 538 -31.56 -26.04 -6.86
N ASN A 539 -32.62 -26.81 -7.07
CA ASN A 539 -33.77 -26.48 -7.93
C ASN A 539 -33.39 -26.07 -9.38
N GLU A 540 -32.34 -26.62 -9.94
CA GLU A 540 -31.87 -26.36 -11.30
C GLU A 540 -31.44 -24.90 -11.59
N HIS A 541 -31.67 -23.95 -10.66
CA HIS A 541 -31.42 -22.51 -10.83
C HIS A 541 -30.32 -21.97 -9.93
N LEU A 542 -29.90 -22.70 -8.90
CA LEU A 542 -28.83 -22.29 -8.00
C LEU A 542 -27.74 -23.36 -7.96
N GLN A 543 -26.54 -22.98 -8.33
CA GLN A 543 -25.36 -23.80 -8.22
C GLN A 543 -24.51 -23.38 -7.01
N LEU A 544 -24.31 -24.30 -6.10
CA LEU A 544 -23.51 -24.09 -4.91
C LEU A 544 -22.13 -24.70 -5.11
N PHE A 545 -21.10 -23.91 -4.83
CA PHE A 545 -19.72 -24.37 -4.77
C PHE A 545 -19.27 -24.35 -3.32
N VAL A 546 -18.84 -25.49 -2.80
CA VAL A 546 -18.14 -25.60 -1.52
C VAL A 546 -16.68 -25.85 -1.81
N VAL A 547 -15.85 -24.84 -1.57
CA VAL A 547 -14.48 -24.77 -2.05
C VAL A 547 -13.51 -24.78 -0.86
N PRO A 548 -12.40 -25.55 -0.91
CA PRO A 548 -11.36 -25.42 0.10
C PRO A 548 -10.76 -24.01 0.09
N ARG A 549 -10.42 -23.48 1.28
CA ARG A 549 -9.97 -22.09 1.48
C ARG A 549 -8.89 -21.67 0.49
N ASP A 550 -7.84 -22.45 0.34
CA ASP A 550 -6.72 -22.07 -0.52
C ASP A 550 -7.16 -21.91 -1.97
N LYS A 551 -7.97 -22.84 -2.49
CA LYS A 551 -8.53 -22.72 -3.83
C LYS A 551 -9.51 -21.54 -3.96
N ALA A 552 -10.33 -21.28 -2.93
CA ALA A 552 -11.24 -20.13 -2.90
C ALA A 552 -10.48 -18.80 -3.02
N LEU A 553 -9.36 -18.67 -2.30
CA LEU A 553 -8.52 -17.47 -2.34
C LEU A 553 -7.84 -17.26 -3.71
N HIS A 554 -7.72 -18.28 -4.56
CA HIS A 554 -7.25 -18.20 -5.95
C HIS A 554 -8.37 -18.23 -6.99
N THR A 555 -9.63 -18.37 -6.60
CA THR A 555 -10.79 -18.33 -7.50
C THR A 555 -11.04 -16.90 -7.99
N PHE A 556 -11.18 -16.70 -9.29
CA PHE A 556 -11.48 -15.42 -9.90
C PHE A 556 -12.92 -15.35 -10.41
N LEU A 557 -13.41 -14.12 -10.58
CA LEU A 557 -14.71 -13.85 -11.16
C LEU A 557 -14.49 -13.19 -12.53
N TRP A 558 -14.87 -13.88 -13.58
CA TRP A 558 -14.79 -13.37 -14.94
C TRP A 558 -16.10 -12.68 -15.30
N GLU A 559 -16.08 -11.38 -15.43
CA GLU A 559 -17.25 -10.58 -15.76
C GLU A 559 -17.39 -10.43 -17.29
N PHE A 560 -18.56 -10.75 -17.79
CA PHE A 560 -18.94 -10.57 -19.19
C PHE A 560 -19.70 -9.25 -19.37
N PRO A 561 -19.65 -8.63 -20.56
CA PRO A 561 -20.54 -7.52 -20.88
C PRO A 561 -22.01 -7.89 -20.63
N PRO A 562 -22.87 -6.93 -20.26
CA PRO A 562 -24.26 -7.22 -19.94
C PRO A 562 -24.96 -8.00 -21.06
N GLN A 563 -25.49 -9.18 -20.71
CA GLN A 563 -26.21 -10.09 -21.59
C GLN A 563 -27.69 -9.96 -21.34
N THR A 564 -28.52 -10.18 -22.38
CA THR A 564 -29.97 -10.29 -22.22
C THR A 564 -30.29 -11.63 -21.55
N VAL A 565 -30.96 -11.60 -20.43
CA VAL A 565 -31.38 -12.83 -19.73
C VAL A 565 -32.47 -13.54 -20.58
N PRO A 566 -32.35 -14.85 -20.84
CA PRO A 566 -33.37 -15.60 -21.56
C PRO A 566 -34.76 -15.41 -20.94
N GLY A 567 -35.74 -15.03 -21.78
CA GLY A 567 -37.12 -14.79 -21.34
C GLY A 567 -37.40 -13.43 -20.70
N SER A 568 -36.43 -12.50 -20.70
CA SER A 568 -36.55 -11.15 -20.16
C SER A 568 -35.91 -10.12 -21.09
N GLU A 569 -36.42 -8.87 -21.06
CA GLU A 569 -35.74 -7.73 -21.71
C GLU A 569 -34.61 -7.15 -20.88
N GLU A 570 -34.43 -7.64 -19.66
CA GLU A 570 -33.43 -7.16 -18.71
C GLU A 570 -32.02 -7.63 -19.11
N ARG A 571 -31.08 -6.70 -19.18
CA ARG A 571 -29.66 -7.01 -19.37
C ARG A 571 -28.95 -7.08 -18.02
N LYS A 572 -28.36 -8.24 -17.70
CA LYS A 572 -27.58 -8.45 -16.47
C LYS A 572 -26.11 -8.66 -16.80
N THR A 573 -25.25 -8.24 -15.93
CA THR A 573 -23.85 -8.62 -15.94
C THR A 573 -23.75 -10.11 -15.62
N VAL A 574 -23.26 -10.87 -16.57
CA VAL A 574 -23.00 -12.31 -16.41
C VAL A 574 -21.61 -12.47 -15.80
N VAL A 575 -21.52 -13.30 -14.79
CA VAL A 575 -20.26 -13.59 -14.09
C VAL A 575 -19.98 -15.08 -14.16
N ALA A 576 -18.77 -15.45 -14.60
CA ALA A 576 -18.31 -16.84 -14.60
C ALA A 576 -17.26 -17.04 -13.48
N PRO A 577 -17.51 -17.94 -12.53
CA PRO A 577 -16.46 -18.38 -11.61
C PRO A 577 -15.34 -19.10 -12.38
N VAL A 578 -14.09 -18.72 -12.08
CA VAL A 578 -12.87 -19.36 -12.57
C VAL A 578 -12.17 -19.98 -11.36
N LEU A 579 -12.40 -21.26 -11.14
CA LEU A 579 -11.78 -22.01 -10.05
C LEU A 579 -10.43 -22.53 -10.54
N THR A 580 -9.37 -22.04 -9.94
CA THR A 580 -8.00 -22.31 -10.37
C THR A 580 -7.02 -22.17 -9.19
N ASP A 581 -5.78 -22.47 -9.42
CA ASP A 581 -4.63 -22.13 -8.58
C ASP A 581 -3.72 -21.08 -9.24
N ALA A 582 -4.22 -20.39 -10.25
CA ALA A 582 -3.49 -19.33 -10.95
C ALA A 582 -3.00 -18.25 -9.96
N TYR A 583 -1.81 -17.76 -10.22
CA TYR A 583 -1.17 -16.70 -9.45
C TYR A 583 -1.93 -15.36 -9.58
N ALA A 584 -2.31 -14.99 -10.80
CA ALA A 584 -3.08 -13.77 -11.03
C ALA A 584 -4.00 -13.88 -12.23
N LEU A 585 -5.06 -13.07 -12.23
CA LEU A 585 -5.86 -12.75 -13.42
C LEU A 585 -5.43 -11.35 -13.87
N VAL A 586 -4.90 -11.26 -15.09
CA VAL A 586 -4.33 -10.01 -15.62
C VAL A 586 -5.13 -9.41 -16.76
N GLY A 587 -6.02 -10.20 -17.38
CA GLY A 587 -6.89 -9.74 -18.44
C GLY A 587 -8.06 -10.66 -18.69
N SER A 588 -9.08 -10.12 -19.33
CA SER A 588 -10.21 -10.90 -19.85
C SER A 588 -10.92 -10.13 -20.93
N GLY A 589 -11.66 -10.84 -21.79
CA GLY A 589 -12.44 -10.19 -22.80
C GLY A 589 -13.40 -11.14 -23.53
N THR A 590 -14.25 -10.54 -24.37
CA THR A 590 -15.20 -11.23 -25.23
C THR A 590 -15.22 -10.59 -26.60
N LEU A 591 -15.27 -11.39 -27.66
CA LEU A 591 -15.45 -10.92 -29.03
C LEU A 591 -16.34 -11.89 -29.77
N LYS A 592 -17.58 -11.48 -30.08
CA LYS A 592 -18.58 -12.30 -30.77
C LYS A 592 -18.75 -13.68 -30.14
N SER A 593 -18.24 -14.74 -30.81
CA SER A 593 -18.30 -16.13 -30.36
C SER A 593 -17.09 -16.59 -29.59
N HIS A 594 -16.21 -15.69 -29.21
CA HIS A 594 -14.99 -16.00 -28.44
C HIS A 594 -14.99 -15.26 -27.11
N ALA A 595 -14.49 -15.93 -26.08
CA ALA A 595 -14.22 -15.29 -24.78
C ALA A 595 -12.93 -15.86 -24.19
N TRP A 596 -12.15 -15.02 -23.50
CA TRP A 596 -10.85 -15.41 -22.97
C TRP A 596 -10.56 -14.79 -21.61
N VAL A 597 -9.73 -15.50 -20.85
CA VAL A 597 -9.05 -14.98 -19.67
C VAL A 597 -7.55 -15.12 -19.82
N ASP A 598 -6.80 -14.11 -19.42
CA ASP A 598 -5.37 -14.14 -19.30
C ASP A 598 -5.01 -14.36 -17.84
N LEU A 599 -4.43 -15.52 -17.54
CA LEU A 599 -4.04 -15.97 -16.22
C LEU A 599 -2.51 -16.08 -16.15
N GLU A 600 -1.94 -15.74 -15.01
CA GLU A 600 -0.52 -15.97 -14.73
C GLU A 600 -0.36 -17.18 -13.83
N PHE A 601 0.67 -17.99 -14.11
CA PHE A 601 0.99 -19.21 -13.37
C PHE A 601 2.47 -19.28 -13.01
N LEU A 602 2.78 -19.76 -11.83
CA LEU A 602 4.11 -20.23 -11.48
C LEU A 602 4.46 -21.48 -12.30
N PRO A 603 5.74 -21.87 -12.43
CA PRO A 603 6.11 -23.13 -13.05
C PRO A 603 5.40 -24.33 -12.43
N GLY A 604 4.81 -25.21 -13.23
CA GLY A 604 4.10 -26.38 -12.74
C GLY A 604 2.92 -26.83 -13.57
N GLN A 605 2.10 -27.70 -12.97
CA GLN A 605 0.85 -28.21 -13.53
C GLN A 605 -0.32 -27.50 -12.84
N HIS A 606 -1.28 -27.03 -13.61
CA HIS A 606 -2.40 -26.23 -13.12
C HIS A 606 -3.72 -26.65 -13.73
N ASP A 607 -4.80 -26.47 -12.98
CA ASP A 607 -6.15 -26.73 -13.44
C ASP A 607 -6.95 -25.43 -13.48
N VAL A 608 -7.65 -25.22 -14.58
CA VAL A 608 -8.58 -24.11 -14.74
C VAL A 608 -9.97 -24.66 -15.00
N ALA A 609 -10.92 -24.40 -14.14
CA ALA A 609 -12.31 -24.78 -14.29
C ALA A 609 -13.20 -23.52 -14.37
N VAL A 610 -13.92 -23.35 -15.46
CA VAL A 610 -14.75 -22.16 -15.72
C VAL A 610 -16.20 -22.57 -15.91
N MET A 611 -17.11 -21.88 -15.25
CA MET A 611 -18.55 -22.07 -15.43
C MET A 611 -19.03 -21.36 -16.71
N LEU A 612 -19.25 -22.11 -17.78
CA LEU A 612 -19.60 -21.60 -19.12
C LEU A 612 -20.82 -22.29 -19.72
N PRO A 613 -22.04 -21.78 -19.59
CA PRO A 613 -23.16 -22.15 -20.42
C PRO A 613 -23.20 -21.25 -21.68
N PRO A 614 -23.48 -21.76 -22.89
CA PRO A 614 -23.55 -23.18 -23.25
C PRO A 614 -22.16 -23.84 -23.41
N LEU A 615 -22.18 -25.15 -23.71
CA LEU A 615 -20.97 -25.91 -24.03
C LEU A 615 -20.13 -25.22 -25.10
N PRO A 616 -18.86 -24.84 -24.85
CA PRO A 616 -17.97 -24.33 -25.88
C PRO A 616 -17.66 -25.38 -26.94
N ALA A 617 -17.56 -24.96 -28.21
CA ALA A 617 -17.16 -25.83 -29.32
C ALA A 617 -15.67 -26.16 -29.30
N LYS A 618 -14.83 -25.21 -28.86
CA LYS A 618 -13.36 -25.35 -28.78
C LYS A 618 -12.79 -24.64 -27.60
N CYS A 619 -11.64 -25.12 -27.15
CA CYS A 619 -10.76 -24.44 -26.21
C CYS A 619 -9.38 -24.23 -26.84
N ARG A 620 -8.74 -23.08 -26.54
CA ARG A 620 -7.35 -22.80 -26.94
C ARG A 620 -6.54 -22.31 -25.74
N LEU A 621 -5.29 -22.72 -25.71
CA LEU A 621 -4.26 -22.16 -24.83
C LEU A 621 -3.24 -21.41 -25.69
N ASP A 622 -3.06 -20.12 -25.45
CA ASP A 622 -2.17 -19.25 -26.24
C ASP A 622 -2.40 -19.38 -27.77
N GLY A 623 -3.67 -19.51 -28.18
CA GLY A 623 -4.09 -19.67 -29.59
C GLY A 623 -4.00 -21.09 -30.13
N LEU A 624 -3.40 -22.04 -29.43
CA LEU A 624 -3.31 -23.44 -29.83
C LEU A 624 -4.50 -24.24 -29.31
N GLN A 625 -5.18 -24.95 -30.19
CA GLN A 625 -6.32 -25.80 -29.80
C GLN A 625 -5.84 -26.87 -28.80
N THR A 626 -6.60 -27.00 -27.71
CA THR A 626 -6.35 -27.99 -26.66
C THR A 626 -7.61 -28.76 -26.33
N ASP A 627 -7.42 -29.96 -25.76
CA ASP A 627 -8.52 -30.74 -25.23
C ASP A 627 -9.01 -30.14 -23.91
N PHE A 628 -10.32 -30.24 -23.70
CA PHE A 628 -10.95 -29.83 -22.46
C PHE A 628 -12.08 -30.79 -22.10
N GLN A 629 -12.38 -30.88 -20.81
CA GLN A 629 -13.51 -31.64 -20.31
C GLN A 629 -14.67 -30.68 -20.05
N TYR A 630 -15.91 -31.09 -20.39
CA TYR A 630 -17.09 -30.30 -20.06
C TYR A 630 -18.08 -31.14 -19.26
N ASP A 631 -18.26 -30.73 -18.02
CA ASP A 631 -19.24 -31.33 -17.11
C ASP A 631 -20.60 -30.68 -17.34
N ARG A 632 -21.48 -31.34 -18.09
CA ARG A 632 -22.77 -30.81 -18.54
C ARG A 632 -23.71 -30.41 -17.40
N PRO A 633 -23.93 -31.22 -16.35
CA PRO A 633 -24.78 -30.85 -15.22
C PRO A 633 -24.36 -29.55 -14.55
N TRP A 634 -23.06 -29.31 -14.46
CA TRP A 634 -22.46 -28.19 -13.76
C TRP A 634 -22.04 -27.04 -14.66
N HIS A 635 -22.20 -27.15 -15.98
CA HIS A 635 -21.72 -26.19 -16.97
C HIS A 635 -20.22 -25.83 -16.79
N MET A 636 -19.40 -26.78 -16.34
CA MET A 636 -18.00 -26.54 -16.05
C MET A 636 -17.12 -27.01 -17.19
N ALA A 637 -16.39 -26.08 -17.80
CA ALA A 637 -15.30 -26.37 -18.72
C ALA A 637 -13.99 -26.47 -17.94
N ARG A 638 -13.28 -27.58 -18.08
CA ARG A 638 -12.00 -27.84 -17.39
C ARG A 638 -10.88 -27.99 -18.38
N VAL A 639 -9.79 -27.27 -18.16
CA VAL A 639 -8.58 -27.33 -19.00
C VAL A 639 -7.34 -27.44 -18.13
N HIS A 640 -6.39 -28.21 -18.58
CA HIS A 640 -5.07 -28.39 -17.96
C HIS A 640 -4.09 -27.40 -18.56
N VAL A 641 -3.34 -26.69 -17.72
CA VAL A 641 -2.30 -25.74 -18.12
C VAL A 641 -0.95 -26.22 -17.57
N THR A 642 0.03 -26.34 -18.44
CA THR A 642 1.40 -26.68 -18.07
C THR A 642 2.29 -25.47 -18.26
N THR A 643 2.85 -24.95 -17.19
CA THR A 643 3.83 -23.85 -17.22
C THR A 643 5.24 -24.44 -17.12
N PRO A 644 6.11 -24.19 -18.10
CA PRO A 644 7.47 -24.71 -18.07
C PRO A 644 8.27 -24.12 -16.91
N PRO A 645 9.42 -24.72 -16.57
CA PRO A 645 10.38 -24.12 -15.63
C PRO A 645 10.78 -22.71 -16.08
N LEU A 646 11.17 -21.90 -15.11
CA LEU A 646 11.65 -20.54 -15.37
C LEU A 646 12.85 -20.57 -16.34
N PRO A 647 12.79 -19.88 -17.49
CA PRO A 647 13.83 -19.97 -18.51
C PRO A 647 15.05 -19.08 -18.24
N PHE A 648 15.19 -18.56 -17.02
CA PHE A 648 16.23 -17.60 -16.66
C PHE A 648 17.06 -18.14 -15.50
N GLU A 649 18.39 -18.09 -15.69
CA GLU A 649 19.36 -18.45 -14.68
C GLU A 649 19.94 -17.22 -13.98
N PRO A 650 20.37 -17.32 -12.71
CA PRO A 650 21.09 -16.25 -12.04
C PRO A 650 22.40 -15.89 -12.76
N ILE A 651 22.67 -14.60 -12.88
CA ILE A 651 23.88 -14.04 -13.48
C ILE A 651 24.87 -13.71 -12.38
N ASN A 652 25.95 -14.46 -12.27
CA ASN A 652 27.01 -14.21 -11.30
C ASN A 652 28.04 -13.25 -11.88
N LEU A 653 28.31 -12.17 -11.19
CA LEU A 653 29.22 -11.11 -11.60
C LEU A 653 30.53 -11.26 -10.80
N SER A 654 31.49 -11.97 -11.39
CA SER A 654 32.77 -12.27 -10.75
C SER A 654 33.87 -11.24 -11.06
N GLU A 655 33.70 -10.51 -12.17
CA GLU A 655 34.69 -9.58 -12.68
C GLU A 655 34.04 -8.25 -13.10
N GLY A 656 34.82 -7.21 -13.09
CA GLY A 656 34.43 -5.87 -13.52
C GLY A 656 35.61 -4.93 -13.50
N ASP A 657 35.37 -3.64 -13.34
CA ASP A 657 36.38 -2.60 -13.23
C ASP A 657 36.20 -1.84 -11.91
N ALA A 658 37.33 -1.36 -11.38
CA ALA A 658 37.35 -0.44 -10.25
C ALA A 658 38.12 0.84 -10.60
N CYS A 659 37.73 1.96 -10.01
CA CYS A 659 38.38 3.24 -10.16
C CYS A 659 38.41 3.94 -8.79
N VAL A 660 39.59 4.40 -8.41
CA VAL A 660 39.79 5.21 -7.20
C VAL A 660 39.54 6.68 -7.51
N GLU A 661 38.55 7.27 -6.90
CA GLU A 661 38.27 8.70 -6.98
C GLU A 661 38.91 9.42 -5.80
N LYS A 662 40.03 10.06 -6.07
CA LYS A 662 40.63 10.99 -5.10
C LYS A 662 39.74 12.22 -5.00
N PHE A 663 39.56 12.69 -3.80
CA PHE A 663 38.93 13.97 -3.56
C PHE A 663 39.92 15.08 -4.00
N ASP A 664 39.91 15.37 -5.29
CA ASP A 664 40.84 16.32 -5.86
C ASP A 664 40.27 17.75 -5.81
N PRO A 665 41.10 18.74 -5.37
CA PRO A 665 40.72 20.15 -5.42
C PRO A 665 40.48 20.71 -6.83
N GLY A 666 40.89 20.02 -7.86
CA GLY A 666 40.73 20.42 -9.25
C GLY A 666 39.47 19.91 -9.95
N ALA A 667 38.79 18.92 -9.40
CA ALA A 667 37.60 18.32 -9.99
C ALA A 667 36.35 18.72 -9.23
N GLY A 668 35.61 19.72 -9.70
CA GLY A 668 34.34 20.18 -9.11
C GLY A 668 34.43 21.54 -8.41
N GLU A 669 33.27 22.15 -8.19
CA GLU A 669 33.18 23.45 -7.51
C GLU A 669 33.36 23.29 -5.99
N TRP A 670 34.46 23.83 -5.46
CA TRP A 670 34.63 24.03 -4.04
C TRP A 670 34.05 25.39 -3.62
N LEU A 671 33.11 25.35 -2.68
CA LEU A 671 32.65 26.56 -2.02
C LEU A 671 33.64 26.91 -0.91
N THR A 672 34.17 28.14 -0.94
CA THR A 672 35.08 28.63 0.11
C THR A 672 34.37 29.67 0.96
N GLY A 673 34.41 29.49 2.28
CA GLY A 673 33.75 30.42 3.22
C GLY A 673 33.58 29.82 4.61
N PRO A 674 32.71 30.43 5.44
CA PRO A 674 32.34 29.93 6.74
C PRO A 674 31.48 28.63 6.60
N LEU A 675 31.30 27.93 7.71
CA LEU A 675 30.40 26.78 7.75
C LEU A 675 28.93 27.21 7.65
N HIS A 676 28.26 26.71 6.63
CA HIS A 676 26.81 26.88 6.42
C HIS A 676 26.05 25.57 6.68
N ALA A 677 24.75 25.64 6.94
CA ALA A 677 23.92 24.48 6.83
C ALA A 677 23.88 24.04 5.35
N LEU A 678 23.82 22.74 5.10
CA LEU A 678 23.79 22.24 3.72
C LEU A 678 22.54 22.67 2.97
N GLU A 679 21.43 22.85 3.71
CA GLU A 679 20.15 23.34 3.19
C GLU A 679 20.25 24.78 2.61
N ASP A 680 21.15 25.60 3.12
CA ASP A 680 21.43 26.94 2.59
C ASP A 680 22.15 26.88 1.22
N LEU A 681 22.77 25.74 0.91
CA LEU A 681 23.51 25.50 -0.32
C LEU A 681 22.70 24.76 -1.41
N GLY A 682 21.43 24.43 -1.14
CA GLY A 682 20.51 23.77 -2.06
C GLY A 682 19.99 22.41 -1.57
N PRO A 683 19.38 21.60 -2.44
CA PRO A 683 18.85 20.28 -2.07
C PRO A 683 19.90 19.40 -1.40
N VAL A 684 19.52 18.70 -0.33
CA VAL A 684 20.38 17.86 0.48
C VAL A 684 19.88 16.42 0.41
N PRO A 685 20.27 15.66 -0.63
CA PRO A 685 19.94 14.23 -0.74
C PRO A 685 20.89 13.38 0.11
N TYR A 686 20.77 12.04 0.00
CA TYR A 686 21.80 11.14 0.51
C TYR A 686 23.16 11.40 -0.11
N GLY A 687 24.21 10.97 0.60
CA GLY A 687 25.53 10.75 0.11
C GLY A 687 26.59 11.49 0.87
N TYR A 688 27.60 12.04 0.17
CA TYR A 688 28.82 12.50 0.79
C TYR A 688 29.07 13.97 0.53
N VAL A 689 29.50 14.68 1.61
CA VAL A 689 30.00 16.06 1.53
C VAL A 689 31.39 16.08 2.15
N LYS A 690 32.33 16.66 1.46
CA LYS A 690 33.69 16.84 1.97
C LYS A 690 33.88 18.27 2.43
N TYR A 691 34.44 18.37 3.62
CA TYR A 691 34.93 19.60 4.20
C TYR A 691 36.44 19.51 4.35
N ARG A 692 37.16 20.62 4.11
CA ARG A 692 38.57 20.72 4.45
C ARG A 692 38.94 22.13 4.87
N THR A 693 39.91 22.24 5.76
CA THR A 693 40.47 23.52 6.14
C THR A 693 41.94 23.35 6.56
N PRO A 694 42.85 24.29 6.18
CA PRO A 694 44.17 24.34 6.71
C PRO A 694 44.15 24.87 8.16
N PHE A 695 45.04 24.39 9.01
CA PHE A 695 45.24 24.90 10.35
C PHE A 695 46.71 24.88 10.72
N THR A 696 47.08 25.74 11.67
CA THR A 696 48.42 25.79 12.23
C THR A 696 48.40 25.13 13.60
N PHE A 697 49.28 24.16 13.81
CA PHE A 697 49.44 23.47 15.09
C PHE A 697 50.63 24.06 15.86
N ASN A 698 50.38 24.61 17.05
CA ASN A 698 51.35 25.19 17.95
C ASN A 698 51.43 24.48 19.30
N GLY A 699 50.94 23.24 19.37
CA GLY A 699 50.94 22.44 20.58
C GLY A 699 49.57 22.35 21.29
N GLU A 700 48.50 22.76 20.62
CA GLU A 700 47.12 22.63 21.14
C GLU A 700 46.79 21.16 21.42
N PRO A 701 46.15 20.83 22.57
CA PRO A 701 45.97 19.41 22.96
C PRO A 701 44.96 18.65 22.10
N LYS A 702 43.88 19.28 21.68
CA LYS A 702 42.77 18.61 20.97
C LYS A 702 42.21 19.43 19.80
N MET A 703 41.62 18.72 18.85
CA MET A 703 40.68 19.28 17.88
C MET A 703 39.28 18.81 18.25
N PHE A 704 38.32 19.70 18.10
CA PHE A 704 36.88 19.48 18.27
C PHE A 704 36.17 19.74 16.96
N ILE A 705 35.19 18.87 16.61
CA ILE A 705 34.34 19.01 15.40
C ILE A 705 32.90 18.77 15.84
N SER A 706 32.05 19.79 15.68
CA SER A 706 30.63 19.70 15.96
C SER A 706 29.83 19.72 14.67
N THR A 707 28.74 18.93 14.62
CA THR A 707 27.82 18.85 13.50
C THR A 707 26.41 19.25 13.92
N ARG A 708 25.62 19.81 12.98
CA ARG A 708 24.22 20.21 13.20
C ARG A 708 23.34 19.01 13.46
N ALA A 709 23.59 17.92 12.74
CA ALA A 709 22.91 16.63 12.88
C ALA A 709 23.86 15.51 13.28
N ASP A 710 23.29 14.39 13.71
CA ASP A 710 24.02 13.18 14.12
C ASP A 710 24.35 12.25 12.94
N ASP A 711 24.71 12.79 11.77
CA ASP A 711 25.15 12.01 10.60
C ASP A 711 26.58 11.47 10.78
N ALA A 712 26.92 10.43 10.01
CA ALA A 712 28.24 9.83 10.09
C ALA A 712 29.34 10.73 9.53
N LYS A 713 30.50 10.69 10.13
CA LYS A 713 31.64 11.49 9.72
C LYS A 713 32.97 10.78 9.98
N LYS A 714 33.89 10.88 9.01
CA LYS A 714 35.26 10.40 9.13
C LYS A 714 36.22 11.58 9.02
N VAL A 715 37.14 11.68 9.96
CA VAL A 715 38.12 12.78 10.05
C VAL A 715 39.51 12.30 9.70
N PHE A 716 40.18 13.06 8.85
CA PHE A 716 41.58 12.83 8.45
C PHE A 716 42.41 14.07 8.72
N VAL A 717 43.62 13.89 9.20
CA VAL A 717 44.62 14.95 9.35
C VAL A 717 45.85 14.61 8.53
N ASN A 718 46.23 15.49 7.62
CA ASN A 718 47.32 15.27 6.67
C ASN A 718 47.18 13.93 5.87
N GLY A 719 45.91 13.57 5.49
CA GLY A 719 45.61 12.34 4.77
C GLY A 719 45.60 11.06 5.64
N LYS A 720 45.79 11.14 6.95
CA LYS A 720 45.72 9.99 7.86
C LYS A 720 44.40 9.96 8.62
N PHE A 721 43.74 8.81 8.68
CA PHE A 721 42.55 8.62 9.48
C PHE A 721 42.80 8.90 10.94
N VAL A 722 41.92 9.62 11.57
CA VAL A 722 42.03 10.08 12.96
C VAL A 722 40.91 9.60 13.85
N ALA A 723 39.69 9.82 13.41
CA ALA A 723 38.51 9.55 14.17
C ALA A 723 37.29 9.38 13.27
N GLU A 724 36.33 8.62 13.73
CA GLU A 724 34.99 8.55 13.13
C GLU A 724 33.92 8.64 14.21
N ALA A 725 32.76 9.15 13.86
CA ALA A 725 31.56 9.05 14.64
C ALA A 725 30.42 8.54 13.77
N SER A 726 29.70 7.58 14.30
CA SER A 726 28.47 7.08 13.72
C SER A 726 27.31 8.05 13.96
N ASN A 727 26.16 7.74 13.44
CA ASN A 727 24.94 8.53 13.44
C ASN A 727 24.28 8.74 14.85
N LYS A 728 25.05 8.87 15.90
CA LYS A 728 24.56 9.16 17.27
C LYS A 728 25.31 10.28 17.98
N GLU A 729 26.43 10.73 17.42
CA GLU A 729 27.32 11.69 18.06
C GLU A 729 27.45 12.96 17.22
N LYS A 730 27.10 14.10 17.81
CA LYS A 730 27.26 15.42 17.17
C LYS A 730 28.63 16.01 17.34
N LEU A 731 29.36 15.62 18.38
CA LEU A 731 30.68 16.13 18.72
C LEU A 731 31.75 15.04 18.66
N ILE A 732 32.82 15.29 17.92
CA ILE A 732 34.04 14.48 17.94
C ILE A 732 35.18 15.32 18.55
N ASP A 733 36.02 14.72 19.39
CA ASP A 733 37.30 15.28 19.80
C ASP A 733 38.43 14.25 19.71
N PHE A 734 39.63 14.73 19.44
CA PHE A 734 40.81 13.88 19.34
C PHE A 734 42.09 14.65 19.66
N PRO A 735 43.16 13.96 20.18
CA PRO A 735 44.43 14.58 20.50
C PRO A 735 45.23 14.94 19.24
N LEU A 736 45.56 16.22 19.05
CA LEU A 736 46.23 16.71 17.84
C LEU A 736 47.68 16.26 17.73
N ALA A 737 48.45 16.21 18.86
CA ALA A 737 49.87 15.88 18.84
C ALA A 737 50.22 14.53 18.21
N LYS A 738 49.24 13.61 18.14
CA LYS A 738 49.40 12.29 17.49
C LYS A 738 49.41 12.37 15.96
N TYR A 739 48.74 13.38 15.37
CA TYR A 739 48.43 13.44 13.95
C TYR A 739 48.95 14.71 13.25
N ALA A 740 49.04 15.81 13.97
CA ALA A 740 49.52 17.08 13.47
C ALA A 740 51.06 17.23 13.65
N ARG A 741 51.67 17.94 12.75
CA ARG A 741 53.09 18.37 12.80
C ARG A 741 53.14 19.87 13.15
N PRO A 742 54.19 20.34 13.83
CA PRO A 742 54.34 21.77 14.08
C PRO A 742 54.23 22.60 12.76
N GLY A 743 53.47 23.68 12.84
CA GLY A 743 53.18 24.53 11.69
C GLY A 743 51.93 24.09 10.88
N ALA A 744 51.99 24.19 9.58
CA ALA A 744 50.86 24.01 8.67
C ALA A 744 50.40 22.55 8.56
N ASN A 745 49.11 22.33 8.72
CA ASN A 745 48.37 21.05 8.60
C ASN A 745 47.09 21.23 7.84
N LEU A 746 46.51 20.12 7.40
CA LEU A 746 45.21 20.07 6.71
C LEU A 746 44.28 19.08 7.46
N VAL A 747 43.10 19.50 7.83
CA VAL A 747 42.03 18.59 8.27
C VAL A 747 41.04 18.43 7.15
N GLU A 748 40.64 17.19 6.93
CA GLU A 748 39.63 16.78 5.93
C GLU A 748 38.56 15.95 6.65
N ILE A 749 37.29 16.20 6.33
CA ILE A 749 36.15 15.52 6.91
C ILE A 749 35.26 15.01 5.79
N SER A 750 35.07 13.70 5.71
CA SER A 750 34.01 13.10 4.91
C SER A 750 32.75 13.00 5.76
N TYR A 751 31.73 13.71 5.35
CA TYR A 751 30.42 13.75 6.01
C TYR A 751 29.41 12.95 5.16
N GLU A 752 28.80 11.92 5.75
CA GLU A 752 27.84 11.04 5.08
C GLU A 752 26.43 11.38 5.52
N LEU A 753 25.59 11.67 4.54
CA LEU A 753 24.18 12.02 4.70
C LEU A 753 23.30 10.77 4.64
N PHE A 754 22.55 10.52 5.70
CA PHE A 754 21.61 9.39 5.81
C PHE A 754 20.13 9.79 5.58
N GLY A 755 19.88 10.93 4.94
CA GLY A 755 18.54 11.51 4.84
C GLY A 755 18.19 12.33 6.07
N ALA A 756 16.98 12.87 6.10
CA ALA A 756 16.46 13.65 7.22
C ALA A 756 15.33 12.92 7.96
N PRO A 757 15.11 13.20 9.25
CA PRO A 757 13.97 12.66 9.98
C PRO A 757 12.63 13.06 9.34
N ASN A 758 11.65 12.14 9.39
CA ASN A 758 10.31 12.40 8.89
C ASN A 758 9.29 12.72 10.00
N PHE A 759 9.72 12.64 11.26
CA PHE A 759 8.80 12.69 12.39
C PHE A 759 9.48 13.32 13.63
N GLY A 760 8.67 13.91 14.53
CA GLY A 760 9.10 14.42 15.82
C GLY A 760 9.74 15.80 15.77
N GLU A 761 10.41 16.17 16.85
CA GLU A 761 11.01 17.50 17.08
C GLU A 761 12.14 17.84 16.10
N ASN A 762 12.76 16.82 15.50
CA ASN A 762 13.89 16.97 14.58
C ASN A 762 13.46 17.12 13.10
N LEU A 763 12.17 17.30 12.81
CA LEU A 763 11.65 17.42 11.45
C LEU A 763 12.34 18.52 10.63
N GLY A 764 12.66 19.66 11.26
CA GLY A 764 13.37 20.79 10.67
C GLY A 764 14.90 20.75 10.85
N GLU A 765 15.47 19.59 11.22
CA GLU A 765 16.92 19.45 11.47
C GLU A 765 17.75 19.87 10.26
N LEU A 766 18.73 20.74 10.50
CA LEU A 766 19.70 21.16 9.48
C LEU A 766 20.93 20.22 9.47
N LYS A 767 21.57 20.08 8.34
CA LYS A 767 22.71 19.19 8.10
C LYS A 767 24.03 19.94 7.95
N GLY A 768 25.13 19.20 8.09
CA GLY A 768 26.48 19.68 7.89
C GLY A 768 27.24 20.00 9.19
N LEU A 769 28.46 20.50 9.04
CA LEU A 769 29.29 20.93 10.16
C LEU A 769 28.72 22.23 10.77
N GLU A 770 28.74 22.29 12.09
CA GLU A 770 28.33 23.46 12.86
C GLU A 770 29.55 24.33 13.25
N SER A 771 30.56 23.68 13.83
CA SER A 771 31.79 24.34 14.21
C SER A 771 32.96 23.35 14.28
N ALA A 772 34.19 23.86 14.20
CA ALA A 772 35.36 23.11 14.51
C ALA A 772 36.39 24.07 15.14
N GLY A 773 37.22 23.57 16.07
CA GLY A 773 38.22 24.37 16.75
C GLY A 773 39.32 23.53 17.37
N ILE A 774 40.41 24.19 17.76
CA ILE A 774 41.55 23.60 18.42
C ILE A 774 41.76 24.25 19.78
N GLY A 775 41.99 23.44 20.82
CA GLY A 775 42.13 23.93 22.20
C GLY A 775 42.14 22.83 23.25
N ALA A 776 42.04 23.21 24.54
CA ALA A 776 41.97 22.28 25.65
C ALA A 776 40.59 21.68 25.83
N ASP A 777 39.55 22.47 25.63
CA ASP A 777 38.15 22.10 25.76
C ASP A 777 37.28 22.79 24.67
N PHE A 778 36.13 22.24 24.39
CA PHE A 778 35.28 22.68 23.29
C PHE A 778 34.81 24.14 23.40
N PRO A 779 34.34 24.61 24.58
CA PRO A 779 33.86 25.98 24.71
C PRO A 779 34.94 27.05 24.50
N SER A 780 36.21 26.72 24.83
CA SER A 780 37.33 27.64 24.69
C SER A 780 38.21 27.43 23.46
N ALA A 781 37.87 26.46 22.64
CA ALA A 781 38.61 26.13 21.44
C ALA A 781 38.64 27.30 20.42
N LYS A 782 39.85 27.59 19.89
CA LYS A 782 39.97 28.57 18.80
C LYS A 782 39.34 28.04 17.52
N GLY A 783 38.28 28.70 17.02
CA GLY A 783 37.55 28.32 15.82
C GLY A 783 38.37 28.29 14.55
N LEU A 784 38.03 27.38 13.66
CA LEU A 784 38.54 27.32 12.31
C LEU A 784 37.50 27.94 11.37
N GLU A 785 37.79 29.05 10.70
CA GLU A 785 36.81 29.89 10.06
C GLU A 785 36.77 29.75 8.53
N SER A 786 37.85 29.33 7.90
CA SER A 786 37.95 29.27 6.44
C SER A 786 37.89 27.83 5.96
N TRP A 787 36.70 27.43 5.47
CA TRP A 787 36.46 26.08 4.99
C TRP A 787 36.31 26.02 3.46
N GLN A 788 36.65 24.89 2.90
CA GLN A 788 36.29 24.49 1.55
C GLN A 788 35.31 23.34 1.67
N ILE A 789 34.17 23.44 0.98
CA ILE A 789 33.06 22.49 1.04
C ILE A 789 32.80 21.98 -0.39
N GLN A 790 32.72 20.68 -0.57
CA GLN A 790 32.39 20.05 -1.84
C GLN A 790 31.32 18.97 -1.65
N ARG A 791 30.25 19.08 -2.38
CA ARG A 791 29.24 18.00 -2.46
C ARG A 791 29.63 17.04 -3.57
N HIS A 792 29.57 15.74 -3.32
CA HIS A 792 29.85 14.72 -4.33
C HIS A 792 28.85 14.78 -5.46
N ALA A 793 29.32 14.79 -6.71
CA ALA A 793 28.46 14.97 -7.88
C ALA A 793 27.42 13.84 -8.10
N ALA A 794 27.70 12.63 -7.62
CA ALA A 794 26.78 11.48 -7.68
C ALA A 794 25.48 11.68 -6.89
N LEU A 795 25.41 12.73 -6.05
CA LEU A 795 24.33 12.95 -5.09
C LEU A 795 23.27 13.94 -5.58
N MET A 796 23.34 14.38 -6.80
CA MET A 796 22.35 15.30 -7.34
C MET A 796 21.16 14.49 -7.86
N ARG A 797 20.01 14.61 -7.20
CA ARG A 797 18.74 13.98 -7.63
C ARG A 797 18.47 14.22 -9.12
N GLY A 798 18.01 13.17 -9.79
CA GLY A 798 17.68 13.21 -11.22
C GLY A 798 18.88 13.19 -12.17
N ARG A 799 20.12 13.13 -11.67
CA ARG A 799 21.28 12.89 -12.53
C ARG A 799 21.54 11.41 -12.71
N GLU A 800 21.68 11.01 -13.98
CA GLU A 800 22.33 9.73 -14.29
C GLU A 800 23.81 9.86 -13.97
N VAL A 801 24.30 8.92 -13.16
CA VAL A 801 25.71 8.89 -12.78
C VAL A 801 26.49 8.09 -13.82
N ASN A 802 27.36 8.77 -14.54
CA ASN A 802 28.31 8.15 -15.45
C ASN A 802 29.71 8.58 -15.01
N PRO A 803 30.39 7.82 -14.16
CA PRO A 803 31.73 8.17 -13.72
C PRO A 803 32.71 8.00 -14.87
N GLU A 804 32.89 9.07 -15.67
CA GLU A 804 33.86 9.10 -16.80
C GLU A 804 35.29 9.36 -16.36
N ALA A 805 35.46 9.93 -15.18
CA ALA A 805 36.77 10.43 -14.74
C ALA A 805 37.50 9.40 -13.87
N GLY A 806 38.46 8.75 -14.42
CA GLY A 806 39.44 7.95 -13.72
C GLY A 806 40.00 6.82 -14.57
N ALA A 807 41.20 6.34 -14.22
CA ALA A 807 41.74 5.12 -14.81
C ALA A 807 41.00 3.90 -14.21
N TRP A 808 40.07 3.37 -14.98
CA TRP A 808 39.42 2.11 -14.63
C TRP A 808 40.40 0.95 -14.80
N THR A 809 40.53 0.12 -13.79
CA THR A 809 41.39 -1.07 -13.77
C THR A 809 40.55 -2.32 -13.53
N PRO A 810 40.89 -3.45 -14.17
CA PRO A 810 40.17 -4.71 -13.88
C PRO A 810 40.15 -5.05 -12.40
N ALA A 811 39.01 -5.48 -11.93
CA ALA A 811 38.75 -5.87 -10.51
C ALA A 811 38.02 -7.20 -10.46
N SER A 812 38.32 -8.01 -9.43
CA SER A 812 37.62 -9.26 -9.14
C SER A 812 36.70 -9.08 -7.93
N PHE A 813 35.46 -9.58 -8.04
CA PHE A 813 34.44 -9.57 -6.98
C PHE A 813 34.29 -10.94 -6.28
N LEU A 814 35.18 -11.90 -6.57
CA LEU A 814 35.16 -13.25 -5.96
C LEU A 814 35.86 -13.35 -4.59
N GLY A 815 36.29 -12.24 -4.04
CA GLY A 815 36.97 -12.17 -2.76
C GLY A 815 38.48 -12.08 -2.89
N GLY A 816 39.04 -10.95 -2.62
CA GLY A 816 40.46 -10.70 -2.52
C GLY A 816 41.13 -9.82 -3.57
N GLY A 817 40.36 -9.14 -4.39
CA GLY A 817 40.92 -8.00 -5.18
C GLY A 817 41.05 -6.78 -4.27
N GLU A 818 42.20 -6.56 -3.69
CA GLU A 818 42.49 -5.37 -2.89
C GLU A 818 42.54 -4.13 -3.81
N SER A 819 41.47 -3.38 -3.94
CA SER A 819 41.56 -1.99 -4.40
C SER A 819 41.94 -1.11 -3.22
N HIS A 820 43.23 -0.98 -2.97
CA HIS A 820 43.72 -0.10 -1.92
C HIS A 820 43.89 1.32 -2.46
N PRO A 821 43.12 2.31 -2.00
CA PRO A 821 43.57 3.67 -2.26
C PRO A 821 44.82 3.95 -1.42
N PRO A 822 45.90 4.43 -2.03
CA PRO A 822 47.12 4.82 -1.32
C PRO A 822 46.91 6.06 -0.45
N VAL A 823 45.77 6.70 -0.57
CA VAL A 823 45.29 7.87 0.19
C VAL A 823 43.77 7.73 0.36
N PRO A 824 43.15 8.40 1.33
CA PRO A 824 41.69 8.39 1.49
C PRO A 824 40.99 8.77 0.20
N ALA A 825 40.05 7.94 -0.25
CA ALA A 825 39.36 8.10 -1.51
C ALA A 825 38.00 7.38 -1.49
N PHE A 826 37.14 7.72 -2.45
CA PHE A 826 36.03 6.87 -2.86
C PHE A 826 36.51 5.79 -3.84
N THR A 827 35.87 4.66 -3.81
CA THR A 827 36.10 3.62 -4.83
C THR A 827 34.82 3.41 -5.63
N TRP A 828 34.92 3.63 -6.93
CA TRP A 828 33.90 3.22 -7.89
C TRP A 828 34.17 1.79 -8.34
N CYS A 829 33.11 0.96 -8.32
CA CYS A 829 33.14 -0.36 -8.94
C CYS A 829 32.05 -0.42 -10.01
N ARG A 830 32.29 -1.10 -11.12
CA ARG A 830 31.27 -1.37 -12.12
C ARG A 830 31.38 -2.81 -12.62
N ALA A 831 30.22 -3.40 -12.83
CA ALA A 831 30.06 -4.71 -13.44
C ALA A 831 29.13 -4.60 -14.64
N LYS A 832 29.54 -5.16 -15.78
CA LYS A 832 28.74 -5.24 -16.99
C LYS A 832 28.14 -6.64 -17.11
N PHE A 833 26.89 -6.71 -17.58
CA PHE A 833 26.21 -7.99 -17.78
C PHE A 833 25.15 -7.87 -18.87
N GLY A 834 24.88 -8.99 -19.54
CA GLY A 834 23.83 -9.07 -20.54
C GLY A 834 22.52 -9.59 -19.93
N MET A 835 21.45 -8.83 -20.08
CA MET A 835 20.11 -9.33 -19.73
C MET A 835 19.50 -10.11 -20.90
N PRO A 836 18.92 -11.30 -20.65
CA PRO A 836 18.18 -12.02 -21.67
C PRO A 836 16.96 -11.21 -22.09
N ARG A 837 16.53 -11.39 -23.35
CA ARG A 837 15.25 -10.86 -23.78
C ARG A 837 14.16 -11.69 -23.12
N LEU A 838 13.32 -11.05 -22.30
CA LEU A 838 12.14 -11.67 -21.75
C LEU A 838 11.18 -12.02 -22.91
N LEU A 839 10.64 -13.22 -22.89
CA LEU A 839 9.53 -13.60 -23.76
C LEU A 839 8.28 -12.83 -23.27
N GLU A 840 7.42 -12.40 -24.19
CA GLU A 840 6.26 -11.55 -23.87
C GLU A 840 5.27 -12.17 -22.87
N GLU A 841 5.25 -13.50 -22.80
CA GLU A 841 4.42 -14.25 -21.87
C GLU A 841 5.00 -14.35 -20.44
N TRP A 842 6.27 -13.99 -20.22
CA TRP A 842 6.90 -14.07 -18.91
C TRP A 842 6.96 -12.71 -18.21
N THR A 843 6.54 -12.70 -16.94
CA THR A 843 6.80 -11.63 -16.00
C THR A 843 7.80 -12.16 -14.98
N ALA A 844 9.00 -11.61 -14.96
CA ALA A 844 10.06 -12.01 -14.04
C ALA A 844 10.73 -10.75 -13.48
N PRO A 845 10.38 -10.32 -12.26
CA PRO A 845 11.10 -9.24 -11.59
C PRO A 845 12.48 -9.70 -11.15
N TRP A 846 13.46 -8.80 -11.18
CA TRP A 846 14.86 -9.10 -10.90
C TRP A 846 15.39 -8.38 -9.67
N LYS A 847 16.37 -8.98 -9.02
CA LYS A 847 17.10 -8.42 -7.89
C LYS A 847 18.60 -8.52 -8.07
N LEU A 848 19.30 -7.57 -7.44
CA LEU A 848 20.71 -7.64 -7.15
C LEU A 848 20.89 -8.14 -5.73
N THR A 849 21.64 -9.21 -5.56
CA THR A 849 22.11 -9.68 -4.24
C THR A 849 23.62 -9.47 -4.15
N PHE A 850 24.10 -8.82 -3.12
CA PHE A 850 25.53 -8.68 -2.86
C PHE A 850 25.85 -8.44 -1.39
N ASP A 851 27.12 -8.51 -1.07
CA ASP A 851 27.67 -8.19 0.24
C ASP A 851 28.89 -7.30 0.10
N ALA A 852 29.06 -6.36 1.02
CA ALA A 852 30.21 -5.46 1.07
C ALA A 852 30.59 -5.17 2.53
N ASP A 853 31.87 -4.87 2.76
CA ASP A 853 32.41 -4.52 4.06
C ASP A 853 32.29 -3.03 4.41
N CYS A 854 31.67 -2.25 3.52
CA CYS A 854 31.41 -0.82 3.70
C CYS A 854 30.05 -0.43 3.11
N ASP A 855 29.60 0.77 3.44
CA ASP A 855 28.39 1.36 2.87
C ASP A 855 28.60 1.70 1.39
N ALA A 856 27.55 1.59 0.59
CA ALA A 856 27.60 1.81 -0.86
C ALA A 856 26.34 2.46 -1.41
N LEU A 857 26.49 3.28 -2.45
CA LEU A 857 25.40 3.74 -3.32
C LEU A 857 25.39 2.87 -4.57
N ILE A 858 24.20 2.47 -5.02
CA ILE A 858 23.99 1.51 -6.11
C ILE A 858 23.29 2.20 -7.27
N PHE A 859 23.83 2.04 -8.47
CA PHE A 859 23.25 2.57 -9.69
C PHE A 859 23.10 1.47 -10.73
N LEU A 860 21.96 1.44 -11.40
CA LEU A 860 21.69 0.59 -12.55
C LEU A 860 21.59 1.49 -13.80
N ASN A 861 22.45 1.27 -14.76
CA ASN A 861 22.51 2.10 -15.98
C ASN A 861 22.55 3.61 -15.68
N GLY A 862 23.30 3.98 -14.63
CA GLY A 862 23.41 5.35 -14.15
C GLY A 862 22.28 5.87 -13.27
N LYS A 863 21.17 5.12 -13.13
CA LYS A 863 20.04 5.49 -12.26
C LYS A 863 20.24 4.94 -10.86
N PHE A 864 20.00 5.76 -9.85
CA PHE A 864 20.06 5.34 -8.45
C PHE A 864 18.99 4.31 -8.16
N VAL A 865 19.37 3.16 -7.62
CA VAL A 865 18.45 2.07 -7.27
C VAL A 865 18.50 1.70 -5.79
N GLY A 866 19.54 2.11 -5.07
CA GLY A 866 19.56 1.82 -3.65
C GLY A 866 20.81 2.26 -2.91
N ARG A 867 20.67 2.16 -1.59
CA ARG A 867 21.72 2.40 -0.60
C ARG A 867 21.93 1.12 0.21
N TYR A 868 23.12 0.55 0.08
CA TYR A 868 23.57 -0.54 0.92
C TYR A 868 24.24 0.03 2.17
N ILE A 869 23.81 -0.41 3.34
CA ILE A 869 24.46 -0.11 4.61
C ILE A 869 24.97 -1.44 5.21
N ALA A 870 26.25 -1.49 5.54
CA ALA A 870 26.92 -2.73 5.93
C ALA A 870 26.29 -3.42 7.14
N ILE A 871 25.69 -2.66 8.07
CA ILE A 871 24.96 -3.20 9.23
C ILE A 871 23.69 -3.99 8.83
N GLY A 872 23.22 -3.86 7.58
CA GLY A 872 21.99 -4.51 7.12
C GLY A 872 20.70 -3.83 7.57
N PRO A 873 19.55 -4.52 7.45
CA PRO A 873 19.35 -5.93 7.07
C PRO A 873 19.29 -6.19 5.56
N GLN A 874 19.15 -5.13 4.72
CA GLN A 874 18.90 -5.30 3.29
C GLN A 874 20.15 -5.81 2.57
N ARG A 875 20.02 -6.91 1.82
CA ARG A 875 21.06 -7.51 0.97
C ARG A 875 20.57 -7.72 -0.47
N ASP A 876 19.25 -7.77 -0.65
CA ASP A 876 18.59 -7.86 -1.95
C ASP A 876 18.04 -6.50 -2.33
N PHE A 877 18.32 -6.06 -3.55
CA PHE A 877 17.88 -4.79 -4.11
C PHE A 877 17.06 -5.06 -5.37
N TYR A 878 15.79 -4.66 -5.37
CA TYR A 878 14.95 -4.75 -6.55
C TYR A 878 15.54 -3.93 -7.68
N LEU A 879 15.64 -4.53 -8.86
CA LEU A 879 16.06 -3.89 -10.11
C LEU A 879 14.82 -3.66 -10.97
N PRO A 880 14.25 -2.45 -10.99
CA PRO A 880 13.02 -2.20 -11.71
C PRO A 880 13.15 -2.50 -13.21
N GLU A 881 12.21 -3.25 -13.78
CA GLU A 881 12.19 -3.68 -15.17
C GLU A 881 12.38 -2.51 -16.16
N PRO A 882 11.77 -1.31 -15.93
CA PRO A 882 12.00 -0.16 -16.80
C PRO A 882 13.45 0.38 -16.81
N TYR A 883 14.26 0.01 -15.81
CA TYR A 883 15.66 0.40 -15.71
C TYR A 883 16.60 -0.70 -16.17
N LEU A 884 16.07 -1.90 -16.46
CA LEU A 884 16.81 -3.12 -16.79
C LEU A 884 16.42 -3.64 -18.19
N PRO A 885 16.82 -2.93 -19.28
CA PRO A 885 16.48 -3.35 -20.64
C PRO A 885 17.19 -4.66 -21.03
N PRO A 886 16.65 -5.40 -22.01
CA PRO A 886 17.37 -6.53 -22.61
C PRO A 886 18.70 -6.09 -23.23
N GLY A 887 19.71 -6.95 -23.20
CA GLY A 887 21.06 -6.69 -23.69
C GLY A 887 21.99 -6.13 -22.62
N ASP A 888 22.89 -5.25 -23.00
CA ASP A 888 23.96 -4.77 -22.13
C ASP A 888 23.45 -3.84 -21.03
N ASN A 889 23.82 -4.16 -19.79
CA ASN A 889 23.51 -3.39 -18.60
C ASN A 889 24.78 -3.18 -17.76
N THR A 890 24.76 -2.15 -16.94
CA THR A 890 25.86 -1.81 -16.06
C THR A 890 25.35 -1.54 -14.65
N LEU A 891 25.87 -2.27 -13.68
CA LEU A 891 25.78 -1.94 -12.26
C LEU A 891 27.02 -1.12 -11.88
N THR A 892 26.80 -0.03 -11.18
CA THR A 892 27.86 0.84 -10.67
C THR A 892 27.66 1.04 -9.17
N PHE A 893 28.73 0.96 -8.41
CA PHE A 893 28.76 1.13 -6.96
C PHE A 893 29.72 2.25 -6.59
N LEU A 894 29.27 3.16 -5.73
CA LEU A 894 30.12 4.12 -5.06
C LEU A 894 30.33 3.67 -3.62
N LEU A 895 31.52 3.17 -3.31
CA LEU A 895 31.90 2.70 -2.00
C LEU A 895 32.35 3.86 -1.12
N ALA A 896 32.08 3.78 0.18
CA ALA A 896 32.33 4.85 1.16
C ALA A 896 33.78 5.33 1.19
N TYR A 897 33.99 6.61 1.51
CA TYR A 897 35.30 7.25 1.60
C TYR A 897 36.12 6.67 2.75
N THR A 898 37.32 6.14 2.44
CA THR A 898 38.22 5.51 3.41
C THR A 898 39.65 5.42 2.88
N ASP A 899 40.60 5.14 3.80
CA ASP A 899 41.98 4.75 3.51
C ASP A 899 42.21 3.23 3.64
N GLN A 900 41.13 2.45 3.92
CA GLN A 900 41.16 1.01 4.06
C GLN A 900 40.69 0.31 2.76
N PRO A 901 41.14 -0.94 2.52
CA PRO A 901 40.64 -1.71 1.39
C PRO A 901 39.11 -2.00 1.54
N HIS A 902 38.43 -1.93 0.42
CA HIS A 902 37.04 -2.31 0.32
C HIS A 902 36.85 -3.55 -0.54
N HIS A 903 35.89 -4.38 -0.14
CA HIS A 903 35.55 -5.59 -0.86
C HIS A 903 34.06 -5.64 -1.19
N LEU A 904 33.79 -5.75 -2.49
CA LEU A 904 32.48 -6.16 -3.00
C LEU A 904 32.50 -7.68 -3.17
N ARG A 905 31.45 -8.37 -2.69
CA ARG A 905 31.39 -9.84 -2.70
C ARG A 905 30.03 -10.32 -3.18
N LYS A 906 30.00 -11.53 -3.77
CA LYS A 906 28.76 -12.24 -4.08
C LYS A 906 27.79 -11.46 -4.96
N LEU A 907 28.28 -10.73 -5.94
CA LEU A 907 27.40 -10.01 -6.84
C LEU A 907 26.64 -11.00 -7.72
N GLN A 908 25.32 -11.01 -7.58
CA GLN A 908 24.42 -11.84 -8.37
C GLN A 908 23.20 -11.05 -8.79
N VAL A 909 22.85 -11.09 -10.06
CA VAL A 909 21.59 -10.61 -10.61
C VAL A 909 20.72 -11.83 -10.88
N ALA A 910 19.57 -11.94 -10.22
CA ALA A 910 18.71 -13.12 -10.29
C ALA A 910 17.23 -12.72 -10.36
N PRO A 911 16.38 -13.53 -10.99
CA PRO A 911 14.95 -13.31 -10.89
C PRO A 911 14.45 -13.64 -9.49
N TYR A 912 13.37 -12.99 -9.06
CA TYR A 912 12.57 -13.46 -7.92
C TYR A 912 11.75 -14.66 -8.38
N ALA A 913 12.27 -15.88 -8.13
CA ALA A 913 11.63 -17.11 -8.62
C ALA A 913 10.18 -17.24 -8.15
N GLU A 914 9.91 -16.84 -6.90
CA GLU A 914 8.59 -16.90 -6.27
C GLU A 914 7.57 -15.92 -6.86
N PHE A 915 8.01 -14.95 -7.67
CA PHE A 915 7.17 -13.95 -8.34
C PHE A 915 7.32 -14.01 -9.87
N SER A 916 8.05 -14.99 -10.37
CA SER A 916 8.27 -15.17 -11.80
C SER A 916 7.20 -16.09 -12.37
N VAL A 917 6.36 -15.54 -13.23
CA VAL A 917 5.15 -16.19 -13.72
C VAL A 917 5.04 -16.12 -15.23
N ARG A 918 4.34 -17.12 -15.80
CA ARG A 918 4.01 -17.14 -17.21
C ARG A 918 2.53 -16.84 -17.41
N ARG A 919 2.25 -15.87 -18.26
CA ARG A 919 0.89 -15.59 -18.71
C ARG A 919 0.45 -16.64 -19.74
N THR A 920 -0.72 -17.22 -19.50
CA THR A 920 -1.39 -18.13 -20.43
C THR A 920 -2.80 -17.60 -20.71
N ARG A 921 -3.15 -17.46 -21.97
CA ARG A 921 -4.50 -17.15 -22.41
C ARG A 921 -5.31 -18.42 -22.54
N VAL A 922 -6.41 -18.50 -21.77
CA VAL A 922 -7.41 -19.56 -21.90
C VAL A 922 -8.59 -18.97 -22.68
N GLU A 923 -8.86 -19.51 -23.88
CA GLU A 923 -9.88 -19.01 -24.80
C GLU A 923 -10.90 -20.09 -25.12
N PHE A 924 -12.18 -19.71 -25.12
CA PHE A 924 -13.29 -20.57 -25.49
C PHE A 924 -14.03 -19.98 -26.71
N GLU A 925 -14.42 -20.85 -27.61
CA GLU A 925 -15.15 -20.56 -28.87
C GLU A 925 -16.47 -21.33 -28.89
N TRP A 926 -17.58 -20.69 -29.27
CA TRP A 926 -18.94 -21.27 -29.40
C TRP A 926 -19.39 -21.35 -30.85
#